data_34c3b2f3ba06b081fc84d5382189cbe0
#
_entry.id   34c3b2f3ba06b081fc84d5382189cbe0
#
_cell.length_a   1.000
_cell.length_b   1.000
_cell.length_c   1.000
_cell.angle_alpha   90.00
_cell.angle_beta   90.00
_cell.angle_gamma   90.00
#
_symmetry.space_group_name_H-M   'P 1'
#
loop_
_entity.id
_entity.type
_entity.pdbx_description
1 polymer ?
#
loop_
_entity_poly.entity_id
_entity_poly.type
_entity_poly.pdbx_seq_one_letter_code
_entity_poly.pdbx_strand_id
1 'polypeptide(L)'
;MSNARSLSREPMRSLLSVSVAALLALPLAAQAQPAMPDGATPTDLDAVHVNAYRTITHTSGATKTDTPVAEMAKSVSVIAREELDARGVQNLNEAMRYVAGVSLESTGIDNRVDDFRIRGFDAGSWSNNVTVDGMRAPQGGQWNRTMVDSWNLDRVEVLKGPSAVMYGQVAPGGMVNQVSKTPTPDQQQVLQLGLDGNGQYSTAFDVGAGSDDKRHLGRLVGLYRDGDTQIKHTDQEHWFLAPSYTFQMAEHTRLTLLGLYQRDDGGSTYQFLPMAGTLVATPYGHMKNSTFIGEPTWNTYDRTIWSGGWLFEHAFNEHWTLSQSARRLNVESTFRSVVTNGALNADGRTQKRRATWGEGDSRGDTADTRLTGTFSTGAAEHTLLLGVDWQKADWTAARGAMGTTTDTPTAIDIFNPVYSGYIPATTSIGYSGGINRQTGAYLQDQIALDKWRFTVGGRYDWTKDDTWTQSYTVATDRYGARTPSHIKNEAFSGNAGILYVADNGLTPYLSYAESFQPAGSAATQSYERTPFDPVTGKQWEAGLKYQPASFDGLITLSAYDLRQQNVLTDDPDKSHNTCGTGNSQCQVQDGEGRVRGVELEGRVTPLAGFSVIGAASWMESEVTRSNNGYAGKELAMVSDWTASLWGDYTFQSGALEGLSLAAGMRYNGRTYGDSANLYRIPSYTLWDAAIRYDVGLYGAVGTQLSLNLSNLADKRFVSTCTGVSSCYYGTGRTVTATARFTW
;
A
#
# COMPACT_ATOMS: atom_id res chain seq x y z
N MET A 1 -25.64 -30.22 1.82
CA MET A 1 -25.12 -31.35 1.02
C MET A 1 -24.71 -30.80 -0.33
N SER A 2 -23.46 -30.47 -0.50
CA SER A 2 -22.85 -30.13 -1.78
C SER A 2 -21.41 -30.63 -1.69
N ASN A 3 -21.13 -31.62 -2.53
CA ASN A 3 -19.84 -32.31 -2.63
C ASN A 3 -18.73 -31.33 -3.02
N ALA A 4 -17.85 -30.99 -2.10
CA ALA A 4 -16.57 -30.43 -2.41
C ALA A 4 -15.69 -31.52 -3.03
N ARG A 5 -15.59 -31.52 -4.36
CA ARG A 5 -14.55 -32.30 -5.06
C ARG A 5 -13.22 -31.57 -4.81
N SER A 6 -12.34 -32.22 -4.09
CA SER A 6 -10.91 -31.93 -4.11
C SER A 6 -10.41 -32.17 -5.53
N LEU A 7 -10.24 -31.13 -6.32
CA LEU A 7 -9.50 -31.20 -7.57
C LEU A 7 -8.02 -31.36 -7.21
N SER A 8 -7.47 -32.50 -7.57
CA SER A 8 -6.06 -32.80 -7.41
C SER A 8 -5.20 -31.79 -8.16
N ARG A 9 -4.21 -31.23 -7.49
CA ARG A 9 -3.29 -30.18 -7.97
C ARG A 9 -2.42 -30.58 -9.18
N GLU A 10 -2.41 -31.85 -9.60
CA GLU A 10 -1.49 -32.34 -10.63
C GLU A 10 -1.75 -31.95 -12.10
N PRO A 11 -2.99 -31.77 -12.61
CA PRO A 11 -3.13 -31.52 -14.04
C PRO A 11 -2.83 -30.07 -14.48
N MET A 12 -2.81 -29.10 -13.58
CA MET A 12 -2.56 -27.71 -13.96
C MET A 12 -1.07 -27.34 -13.99
N ARG A 13 -0.25 -27.99 -13.18
CA ARG A 13 1.23 -27.85 -13.24
C ARG A 13 1.80 -28.33 -14.58
N SER A 14 1.23 -29.39 -15.16
CA SER A 14 1.70 -29.93 -16.45
C SER A 14 1.26 -29.08 -17.65
N LEU A 15 0.14 -28.35 -17.56
CA LEU A 15 -0.32 -27.47 -18.65
C LEU A 15 0.41 -26.12 -18.68
N LEU A 16 0.74 -25.56 -17.52
CA LEU A 16 1.52 -24.30 -17.44
C LEU A 16 2.99 -24.53 -17.79
N SER A 17 3.59 -25.65 -17.40
CA SER A 17 4.96 -25.98 -17.79
C SER A 17 5.11 -26.24 -19.31
N VAL A 18 4.09 -26.77 -19.96
CA VAL A 18 4.07 -26.95 -21.42
C VAL A 18 3.83 -25.63 -22.15
N SER A 19 3.03 -24.72 -21.57
CA SER A 19 2.76 -23.40 -22.17
C SER A 19 3.95 -22.44 -22.05
N VAL A 20 4.71 -22.49 -20.96
CA VAL A 20 5.95 -21.71 -20.79
C VAL A 20 7.06 -22.24 -21.70
N ALA A 21 7.17 -23.56 -21.88
CA ALA A 21 8.11 -24.16 -22.83
C ALA A 21 7.75 -23.84 -24.30
N ALA A 22 6.46 -23.67 -24.63
CA ALA A 22 6.02 -23.29 -25.98
C ALA A 22 6.29 -21.81 -26.29
N LEU A 23 6.26 -20.91 -25.29
CA LEU A 23 6.66 -19.51 -25.44
C LEU A 23 8.19 -19.33 -25.56
N LEU A 24 8.98 -20.23 -24.95
CA LEU A 24 10.44 -20.26 -25.10
C LEU A 24 10.90 -20.89 -26.44
N ALA A 25 10.00 -21.56 -27.17
CA ALA A 25 10.28 -22.17 -28.46
C ALA A 25 9.92 -21.30 -29.68
N LEU A 26 9.55 -20.02 -29.46
CA LEU A 26 9.53 -19.05 -30.56
C LEU A 26 10.97 -18.92 -31.08
N PRO A 27 11.26 -19.23 -32.37
CA PRO A 27 12.58 -19.03 -32.90
C PRO A 27 12.90 -17.56 -32.78
N LEU A 28 14.01 -17.23 -32.11
CA LEU A 28 14.76 -15.99 -32.31
C LEU A 28 15.13 -15.96 -33.82
N ALA A 29 14.17 -15.59 -34.65
CA ALA A 29 14.45 -15.15 -35.99
C ALA A 29 15.23 -13.84 -35.83
N ALA A 30 16.53 -13.94 -35.65
CA ALA A 30 17.42 -12.84 -35.94
C ALA A 30 17.08 -12.39 -37.36
N GLN A 31 16.29 -11.34 -37.48
CA GLN A 31 16.16 -10.64 -38.74
C GLN A 31 17.57 -10.12 -39.05
N ALA A 32 18.22 -10.76 -40.02
CA ALA A 32 19.44 -10.24 -40.58
C ALA A 32 19.13 -8.82 -41.09
N GLN A 33 19.71 -7.83 -40.44
CA GLN A 33 19.69 -6.48 -40.93
C GLN A 33 20.20 -6.49 -42.38
N PRO A 34 19.54 -5.79 -43.31
CA PRO A 34 20.08 -5.65 -44.66
C PRO A 34 21.45 -4.98 -44.54
N ALA A 35 22.46 -5.54 -45.20
CA ALA A 35 23.80 -5.00 -45.24
C ALA A 35 23.73 -3.53 -45.70
N MET A 36 24.23 -2.63 -44.85
CA MET A 36 24.37 -1.21 -45.22
C MET A 36 25.32 -1.05 -46.38
N PRO A 37 25.08 -0.11 -47.29
CA PRO A 37 26.02 0.19 -48.38
C PRO A 37 27.35 0.66 -47.82
N ASP A 38 28.44 0.12 -48.36
CA ASP A 38 29.80 0.51 -48.02
C ASP A 38 30.01 2.03 -48.15
N GLY A 39 30.30 2.71 -47.03
CA GLY A 39 30.66 4.13 -47.03
C GLY A 39 30.00 5.03 -46.01
N ALA A 40 29.08 4.55 -45.19
CA ALA A 40 28.55 5.32 -44.09
C ALA A 40 29.40 5.08 -42.82
N THR A 41 30.11 6.11 -42.37
CA THR A 41 30.67 6.13 -41.01
C THR A 41 29.56 5.89 -40.02
N PRO A 42 29.69 4.92 -39.08
CA PRO A 42 28.71 4.77 -38.02
C PRO A 42 28.70 6.09 -37.24
N THR A 43 27.56 6.75 -37.20
CA THR A 43 27.33 7.76 -36.18
C THR A 43 27.26 6.98 -34.88
N ASP A 44 28.29 7.07 -34.05
CA ASP A 44 28.20 6.65 -32.66
C ASP A 44 27.02 7.42 -32.05
N LEU A 45 25.87 6.75 -31.95
CA LEU A 45 24.84 7.17 -31.04
C LEU A 45 25.45 6.92 -29.66
N ASP A 46 25.86 7.99 -29.01
CA ASP A 46 26.26 7.94 -27.59
C ASP A 46 25.24 7.05 -26.87
N ALA A 47 25.70 5.93 -26.34
CA ALA A 47 24.89 5.06 -25.54
C ALA A 47 24.39 5.90 -24.36
N VAL A 48 23.11 6.28 -24.38
CA VAL A 48 22.50 7.02 -23.29
C VAL A 48 22.42 6.06 -22.11
N HIS A 49 23.47 6.02 -21.29
CA HIS A 49 23.48 5.31 -20.02
C HIS A 49 22.55 6.04 -19.05
N VAL A 50 21.24 5.80 -19.14
CA VAL A 50 20.24 6.29 -18.18
C VAL A 50 20.27 5.35 -16.97
N ASN A 51 21.20 5.59 -16.05
CA ASN A 51 21.32 4.82 -14.80
C ASN A 51 21.14 5.70 -13.55
N ALA A 52 20.44 6.82 -13.68
CA ALA A 52 20.00 7.64 -12.55
C ALA A 52 18.49 7.45 -12.34
N TYR A 53 18.06 7.47 -11.08
CA TYR A 53 16.62 7.52 -10.80
C TYR A 53 16.05 8.82 -11.32
N ARG A 54 15.10 8.73 -12.24
CA ARG A 54 14.43 9.92 -12.73
C ARG A 54 13.60 10.55 -11.61
N THR A 55 13.86 11.80 -11.28
CA THR A 55 12.98 12.56 -10.40
C THR A 55 11.69 12.88 -11.13
N ILE A 56 10.57 12.36 -10.64
CA ILE A 56 9.26 12.72 -11.18
C ILE A 56 8.92 14.12 -10.68
N THR A 57 8.92 15.08 -11.61
CA THR A 57 8.71 16.50 -11.33
C THR A 57 7.24 16.91 -11.36
N HIS A 58 6.35 16.11 -11.95
CA HIS A 58 4.92 16.39 -12.07
C HIS A 58 4.08 15.20 -11.60
N THR A 59 2.96 15.47 -10.96
CA THR A 59 1.98 14.44 -10.61
C THR A 59 0.57 15.00 -10.54
N SER A 60 -0.41 14.18 -10.84
CA SER A 60 -1.83 14.50 -10.62
C SER A 60 -2.38 13.93 -9.30
N GLY A 61 -1.60 13.17 -8.55
CA GLY A 61 -2.10 12.47 -7.36
C GLY A 61 -2.60 13.42 -6.26
N ALA A 62 -1.95 14.54 -6.03
CA ALA A 62 -2.32 15.47 -4.96
C ALA A 62 -3.42 16.46 -5.33
N THR A 63 -3.51 16.85 -6.60
CA THR A 63 -4.36 17.95 -7.09
C THR A 63 -5.37 17.51 -8.14
N LYS A 64 -5.29 16.27 -8.62
CA LYS A 64 -6.05 15.72 -9.78
C LYS A 64 -5.85 16.52 -11.09
N THR A 65 -4.85 17.41 -11.13
CA THR A 65 -4.36 18.14 -12.29
C THR A 65 -2.88 17.88 -12.44
N ASP A 66 -2.31 17.98 -13.63
CA ASP A 66 -0.87 17.85 -13.83
C ASP A 66 -0.15 19.06 -13.22
N THR A 67 0.42 18.88 -12.05
CA THR A 67 1.01 19.96 -11.25
C THR A 67 2.46 19.63 -10.92
N PRO A 68 3.42 20.60 -11.06
CA PRO A 68 4.78 20.40 -10.60
C PRO A 68 4.82 20.10 -9.09
N VAL A 69 5.51 19.02 -8.69
CA VAL A 69 5.62 18.63 -7.26
C VAL A 69 6.25 19.74 -6.44
N ALA A 70 7.19 20.50 -7.01
CA ALA A 70 7.81 21.67 -6.37
C ALA A 70 6.81 22.81 -6.12
N GLU A 71 5.74 22.92 -6.91
CA GLU A 71 4.73 23.98 -6.82
C GLU A 71 3.45 23.56 -6.07
N MET A 72 3.47 22.42 -5.37
CA MET A 72 2.38 22.01 -4.49
C MET A 72 2.63 22.48 -3.07
N ALA A 73 1.68 23.16 -2.45
CA ALA A 73 1.73 23.56 -1.03
C ALA A 73 1.40 22.35 -0.12
N LYS A 74 2.06 21.22 -0.35
CA LYS A 74 1.85 19.95 0.37
C LYS A 74 3.07 19.06 0.23
N SER A 75 3.35 18.24 1.26
CA SER A 75 4.37 17.20 1.19
C SER A 75 3.85 15.98 0.41
N VAL A 76 4.53 15.66 -0.70
CA VAL A 76 4.23 14.53 -1.59
C VAL A 76 5.53 13.81 -1.91
N SER A 77 5.52 12.47 -1.80
CA SER A 77 6.64 11.63 -2.25
C SER A 77 6.21 10.84 -3.47
N VAL A 78 7.00 10.87 -4.53
CA VAL A 78 6.76 10.08 -5.74
C VAL A 78 7.93 9.11 -5.91
N ILE A 79 7.61 7.82 -5.98
CA ILE A 79 8.56 6.71 -6.12
C ILE A 79 8.43 6.20 -7.53
N ALA A 80 9.40 6.48 -8.37
CA ALA A 80 9.40 6.15 -9.78
C ALA A 80 9.66 4.66 -10.04
N ARG A 81 9.31 4.17 -11.24
CA ARG A 81 9.55 2.79 -11.64
C ARG A 81 11.02 2.38 -11.52
N GLU A 82 11.92 3.26 -11.94
CA GLU A 82 13.36 3.03 -11.88
C GLU A 82 13.86 2.79 -10.44
N GLU A 83 13.34 3.53 -9.46
CA GLU A 83 13.62 3.32 -8.04
C GLU A 83 13.07 1.97 -7.54
N LEU A 84 11.82 1.63 -7.93
CA LEU A 84 11.21 0.35 -7.58
C LEU A 84 12.00 -0.84 -8.13
N ASP A 85 12.44 -0.76 -9.38
CA ASP A 85 13.25 -1.79 -10.04
C ASP A 85 14.64 -1.93 -9.40
N ALA A 86 15.33 -0.81 -9.20
CA ALA A 86 16.67 -0.80 -8.66
C ALA A 86 16.77 -1.38 -7.23
N ARG A 87 15.73 -1.18 -6.43
CA ARG A 87 15.61 -1.71 -5.07
C ARG A 87 15.00 -3.11 -5.00
N GLY A 88 14.55 -3.67 -6.13
CA GLY A 88 13.91 -4.98 -6.20
C GLY A 88 12.58 -5.06 -5.43
N VAL A 89 11.78 -3.99 -5.47
CA VAL A 89 10.55 -3.84 -4.72
C VAL A 89 9.47 -4.81 -5.22
N GLN A 90 8.85 -5.56 -4.31
CA GLN A 90 7.81 -6.54 -4.62
C GLN A 90 6.40 -6.13 -4.14
N ASN A 91 6.30 -5.28 -3.12
CA ASN A 91 5.03 -4.85 -2.53
C ASN A 91 5.08 -3.37 -2.10
N LEU A 92 3.93 -2.84 -1.70
CA LEU A 92 3.80 -1.43 -1.35
C LEU A 92 4.59 -1.05 -0.07
N ASN A 93 4.66 -1.94 0.92
CA ASN A 93 5.48 -1.70 2.12
C ASN A 93 6.96 -1.51 1.74
N GLU A 94 7.49 -2.31 0.83
CA GLU A 94 8.87 -2.19 0.35
C GLU A 94 9.10 -0.92 -0.46
N ALA A 95 8.11 -0.50 -1.26
CA ALA A 95 8.19 0.74 -2.02
C ALA A 95 8.45 1.94 -1.10
N MET A 96 7.79 1.98 0.07
CA MET A 96 7.83 3.12 0.98
C MET A 96 8.95 3.07 2.04
N ARG A 97 9.88 2.11 2.00
CA ARG A 97 10.98 1.97 2.99
C ARG A 97 11.87 3.20 3.15
N TYR A 98 11.91 4.08 2.16
CA TYR A 98 12.74 5.29 2.12
C TYR A 98 11.90 6.58 1.99
N VAL A 99 10.72 6.59 2.62
CA VAL A 99 9.79 7.74 2.64
C VAL A 99 9.70 8.30 4.06
N ALA A 100 9.84 9.61 4.22
CA ALA A 100 9.75 10.27 5.52
C ALA A 100 8.30 10.23 6.06
N GLY A 101 8.17 10.07 7.39
CA GLY A 101 6.87 10.06 8.08
C GLY A 101 6.05 8.77 7.89
N VAL A 102 6.66 7.71 7.33
CA VAL A 102 6.01 6.41 7.12
C VAL A 102 6.58 5.36 8.08
N SER A 103 5.71 4.64 8.78
CA SER A 103 6.03 3.46 9.58
C SER A 103 5.42 2.22 8.93
N LEU A 104 6.20 1.16 8.77
CA LEU A 104 5.85 -0.02 7.97
C LEU A 104 5.68 -1.26 8.85
N GLU A 105 4.99 -2.27 8.32
CA GLU A 105 4.88 -3.61 8.91
C GLU A 105 4.35 -3.58 10.36
N SER A 106 3.32 -2.75 10.65
CA SER A 106 2.77 -2.63 12.01
C SER A 106 2.26 -3.97 12.58
N THR A 107 1.83 -4.89 11.70
CA THR A 107 1.44 -6.26 12.04
C THR A 107 2.51 -7.30 11.62
N GLY A 108 3.76 -6.85 11.40
CA GLY A 108 4.88 -7.71 11.02
C GLY A 108 4.78 -8.27 9.62
N ILE A 109 5.24 -9.52 9.45
CA ILE A 109 5.20 -10.23 8.17
C ILE A 109 3.77 -10.68 7.91
N ASP A 110 3.08 -10.01 6.99
CA ASP A 110 1.70 -10.32 6.62
C ASP A 110 1.51 -10.25 5.10
N ASN A 111 1.34 -11.40 4.45
CA ASN A 111 1.10 -11.49 3.01
C ASN A 111 -0.33 -11.15 2.58
N ARG A 112 -1.20 -10.77 3.52
CA ARG A 112 -2.61 -10.48 3.25
C ARG A 112 -2.88 -9.00 3.00
N VAL A 113 -2.05 -8.11 3.55
CA VAL A 113 -2.30 -6.66 3.59
C VAL A 113 -1.03 -5.84 3.42
N ASP A 114 -1.18 -4.67 2.82
CA ASP A 114 -0.20 -3.59 2.92
C ASP A 114 -0.49 -2.80 4.19
N ASP A 115 0.36 -2.97 5.22
CA ASP A 115 0.15 -2.41 6.55
C ASP A 115 1.19 -1.34 6.86
N PHE A 116 0.75 -0.09 6.85
CA PHE A 116 1.61 1.07 7.11
C PHE A 116 0.83 2.23 7.73
N ARG A 117 1.59 3.12 8.36
CA ARG A 117 1.10 4.38 8.92
C ARG A 117 1.80 5.56 8.29
N ILE A 118 1.07 6.64 8.08
CA ILE A 118 1.62 7.93 7.65
C ILE A 118 1.35 8.94 8.76
N ARG A 119 2.39 9.65 9.21
CA ARG A 119 2.29 10.63 10.32
C ARG A 119 1.56 10.08 11.55
N GLY A 120 1.81 8.81 11.88
CA GLY A 120 1.25 8.13 13.03
C GLY A 120 -0.15 7.54 12.87
N PHE A 121 -0.88 7.83 11.80
CA PHE A 121 -2.22 7.31 11.54
C PHE A 121 -2.19 6.17 10.53
N ASP A 122 -3.06 5.18 10.73
CA ASP A 122 -3.22 4.06 9.79
C ASP A 122 -3.62 4.61 8.41
N ALA A 123 -2.84 4.28 7.40
CA ALA A 123 -3.03 4.70 6.02
C ALA A 123 -2.97 3.51 5.03
N GLY A 124 -2.82 2.30 5.54
CA GLY A 124 -2.74 1.08 4.75
C GLY A 124 -4.09 0.46 4.39
N SER A 125 -4.05 -0.82 4.05
CA SER A 125 -5.24 -1.57 3.62
C SER A 125 -6.32 -1.67 4.70
N TRP A 126 -5.96 -1.55 5.98
CA TRP A 126 -6.95 -1.60 7.08
C TRP A 126 -7.86 -0.37 7.11
N SER A 127 -7.32 0.81 6.80
CA SER A 127 -8.07 2.08 6.78
C SER A 127 -8.61 2.44 5.40
N ASN A 128 -8.34 1.62 4.37
CA ASN A 128 -8.74 1.87 2.98
C ASN A 128 -8.25 3.21 2.41
N ASN A 129 -7.03 3.62 2.75
CA ASN A 129 -6.40 4.83 2.22
C ASN A 129 -5.41 4.54 1.07
N VAL A 130 -5.62 3.42 0.40
CA VAL A 130 -4.90 3.05 -0.82
C VAL A 130 -5.84 3.18 -2.01
N THR A 131 -5.39 3.89 -3.04
CA THR A 131 -6.10 4.02 -4.32
C THR A 131 -5.27 3.40 -5.44
N VAL A 132 -5.94 3.02 -6.52
CA VAL A 132 -5.32 2.59 -7.77
C VAL A 132 -5.82 3.52 -8.87
N ASP A 133 -4.90 4.23 -9.53
CA ASP A 133 -5.20 5.26 -10.54
C ASP A 133 -6.18 6.33 -10.04
N GLY A 134 -6.00 6.77 -8.78
CA GLY A 134 -6.85 7.76 -8.13
C GLY A 134 -8.22 7.25 -7.68
N MET A 135 -8.54 5.98 -7.93
CA MET A 135 -9.83 5.36 -7.58
C MET A 135 -9.68 4.44 -6.37
N ARG A 136 -10.60 4.57 -5.43
CA ARG A 136 -10.58 3.78 -4.21
C ARG A 136 -10.90 2.31 -4.48
N ALA A 137 -10.18 1.40 -3.81
CA ALA A 137 -10.49 -0.02 -3.81
C ALA A 137 -11.73 -0.32 -2.95
N PRO A 138 -12.50 -1.38 -3.25
CA PRO A 138 -13.63 -1.78 -2.41
C PRO A 138 -13.15 -2.19 -1.02
N GLN A 139 -13.94 -1.87 -0.02
CA GLN A 139 -13.70 -2.26 1.35
C GLN A 139 -14.91 -3.00 1.90
N GLY A 140 -14.67 -4.11 2.56
CA GLY A 140 -15.71 -4.86 3.27
C GLY A 140 -15.20 -6.18 3.81
N GLY A 141 -15.68 -6.56 4.99
CA GLY A 141 -15.19 -7.72 5.71
C GLY A 141 -13.76 -7.56 6.23
N GLN A 142 -13.32 -8.48 7.04
CA GLN A 142 -11.99 -8.43 7.67
C GLN A 142 -10.87 -8.92 6.73
N TRP A 143 -11.20 -9.80 5.78
CA TRP A 143 -10.21 -10.54 4.99
C TRP A 143 -10.06 -10.05 3.55
N ASN A 144 -11.06 -9.32 3.03
CA ASN A 144 -11.10 -8.83 1.65
C ASN A 144 -10.28 -7.56 1.52
N ARG A 145 -8.98 -7.70 1.26
CA ARG A 145 -8.07 -6.56 1.08
C ARG A 145 -7.47 -6.57 -0.31
N THR A 146 -7.48 -5.42 -0.94
CA THR A 146 -6.83 -5.22 -2.23
C THR A 146 -5.34 -5.01 -2.01
N MET A 147 -4.52 -5.81 -2.68
CA MET A 147 -3.08 -5.59 -2.83
C MET A 147 -2.74 -5.79 -4.30
N VAL A 148 -2.20 -4.78 -4.94
CA VAL A 148 -1.75 -4.84 -6.33
C VAL A 148 -0.24 -5.03 -6.32
N ASP A 149 0.27 -6.01 -7.10
CA ASP A 149 1.71 -6.26 -7.19
C ASP A 149 2.44 -5.05 -7.78
N SER A 150 3.59 -4.71 -7.20
CA SER A 150 4.39 -3.55 -7.60
C SER A 150 4.89 -3.62 -9.04
N TRP A 151 5.02 -4.83 -9.64
CA TRP A 151 5.41 -4.99 -11.04
C TRP A 151 4.41 -4.37 -12.02
N ASN A 152 3.12 -4.30 -11.64
CA ASN A 152 2.07 -3.64 -12.44
C ASN A 152 2.08 -2.10 -12.36
N LEU A 153 2.90 -1.52 -11.47
CA LEU A 153 2.89 -0.08 -11.20
C LEU A 153 3.95 0.66 -12.02
N ASP A 154 3.59 1.82 -12.53
CA ASP A 154 4.48 2.82 -13.09
C ASP A 154 5.19 3.60 -11.97
N ARG A 155 4.43 3.98 -10.93
CA ARG A 155 4.93 4.70 -9.78
C ARG A 155 4.01 4.55 -8.57
N VAL A 156 4.52 4.94 -7.41
CA VAL A 156 3.76 5.05 -6.17
C VAL A 156 3.82 6.50 -5.67
N GLU A 157 2.68 7.07 -5.32
CA GLU A 157 2.56 8.44 -4.84
C GLU A 157 2.07 8.41 -3.38
N VAL A 158 2.84 8.99 -2.46
CA VAL A 158 2.49 9.11 -1.04
C VAL A 158 2.09 10.53 -0.73
N LEU A 159 0.81 10.72 -0.42
CA LEU A 159 0.20 12.01 -0.12
C LEU A 159 0.13 12.16 1.39
N LYS A 160 0.99 12.98 1.98
CA LYS A 160 1.09 13.14 3.44
C LYS A 160 0.09 14.16 3.96
N GLY A 161 -0.53 13.85 5.10
CA GLY A 161 -1.58 14.65 5.71
C GLY A 161 -2.94 14.57 5.01
N PRO A 162 -3.94 15.32 5.50
CA PRO A 162 -5.31 15.30 5.02
C PRO A 162 -5.43 15.53 3.51
N SER A 163 -6.28 14.74 2.83
CA SER A 163 -6.46 14.79 1.38
C SER A 163 -7.93 14.63 0.97
N ALA A 164 -8.87 14.96 1.88
CA ALA A 164 -10.29 14.69 1.65
C ALA A 164 -10.86 15.50 0.48
N VAL A 165 -10.40 16.72 0.22
CA VAL A 165 -10.91 17.55 -0.89
C VAL A 165 -10.81 16.80 -2.23
N MET A 166 -9.75 16.01 -2.45
CA MET A 166 -9.59 15.26 -3.69
C MET A 166 -10.19 13.84 -3.64
N TYR A 167 -10.22 13.21 -2.45
CA TYR A 167 -10.50 11.77 -2.32
C TYR A 167 -11.65 11.40 -1.39
N GLY A 168 -12.31 12.38 -0.75
CA GLY A 168 -13.40 12.15 0.20
C GLY A 168 -12.90 11.56 1.51
N GLN A 169 -13.46 10.42 1.93
CA GLN A 169 -13.08 9.76 3.18
C GLN A 169 -11.61 9.36 3.19
N VAL A 170 -10.77 10.01 3.99
CA VAL A 170 -9.33 9.72 4.12
C VAL A 170 -8.90 9.88 5.56
N ALA A 171 -8.00 8.99 6.05
CA ALA A 171 -7.38 9.14 7.36
C ALA A 171 -6.57 10.44 7.46
N PRO A 172 -6.42 10.99 8.67
CA PRO A 172 -5.70 12.25 8.87
C PRO A 172 -4.25 12.23 8.39
N GLY A 173 -3.56 11.08 8.53
CA GLY A 173 -2.14 10.94 8.20
C GLY A 173 -1.82 11.05 6.72
N GLY A 174 -2.76 10.66 5.85
CA GLY A 174 -2.55 10.68 4.41
C GLY A 174 -3.02 9.42 3.70
N MET A 175 -2.58 9.25 2.46
CA MET A 175 -2.96 8.13 1.60
C MET A 175 -1.88 7.80 0.59
N VAL A 176 -2.01 6.64 -0.05
CA VAL A 176 -1.12 6.18 -1.12
C VAL A 176 -1.92 5.96 -2.40
N ASN A 177 -1.43 6.52 -3.50
CA ASN A 177 -1.94 6.27 -4.84
C ASN A 177 -0.97 5.38 -5.62
N GLN A 178 -1.45 4.25 -6.09
CA GLN A 178 -0.75 3.33 -6.98
C GLN A 178 -1.12 3.66 -8.41
N VAL A 179 -0.14 3.99 -9.26
CA VAL A 179 -0.39 4.34 -10.66
C VAL A 179 0.00 3.15 -11.52
N SER A 180 -0.96 2.63 -12.27
CA SER A 180 -0.79 1.48 -13.15
C SER A 180 0.06 1.81 -14.37
N LYS A 181 0.81 0.83 -14.87
CA LYS A 181 1.45 0.90 -16.18
C LYS A 181 0.39 1.00 -17.28
N THR A 182 0.53 1.99 -18.16
CA THR A 182 -0.33 2.20 -19.34
C THR A 182 0.48 2.10 -20.63
N PRO A 183 -0.13 1.85 -21.79
CA PRO A 183 0.58 1.81 -23.05
C PRO A 183 1.22 3.15 -23.41
N THR A 184 2.46 3.10 -23.88
CA THR A 184 3.21 4.25 -24.40
C THR A 184 3.75 3.96 -25.81
N PRO A 185 3.95 4.99 -26.67
CA PRO A 185 4.42 4.79 -28.03
C PRO A 185 5.81 4.12 -28.14
N ASP A 186 6.69 4.42 -27.17
CA ASP A 186 8.10 4.01 -27.19
C ASP A 186 8.38 3.02 -26.05
N GLN A 187 7.46 2.09 -25.80
CA GLN A 187 7.55 1.13 -24.71
C GLN A 187 8.62 0.09 -25.00
N GLN A 188 9.55 -0.06 -24.06
CA GLN A 188 10.50 -1.17 -24.04
C GLN A 188 9.79 -2.48 -23.67
N GLN A 189 10.20 -3.55 -24.33
CA GLN A 189 9.79 -4.91 -24.01
C GLN A 189 10.71 -5.44 -22.88
N VAL A 190 10.13 -6.07 -21.88
CA VAL A 190 10.90 -6.58 -20.72
C VAL A 190 10.48 -8.00 -20.39
N LEU A 191 11.47 -8.87 -20.21
CA LEU A 191 11.34 -10.17 -19.55
C LEU A 191 12.27 -10.19 -18.33
N GLN A 192 11.78 -10.61 -17.17
CA GLN A 192 12.59 -10.74 -15.96
C GLN A 192 12.40 -12.12 -15.33
N LEU A 193 13.52 -12.75 -14.99
CA LEU A 193 13.57 -13.99 -14.22
C LEU A 193 14.14 -13.68 -12.83
N GLY A 194 13.62 -14.32 -11.79
CA GLY A 194 14.04 -14.06 -10.42
C GLY A 194 14.10 -15.31 -9.55
N LEU A 195 15.02 -15.28 -8.57
CA LEU A 195 15.15 -16.28 -7.51
C LEU A 195 15.35 -15.54 -6.18
N ASP A 196 14.74 -16.03 -5.10
CA ASP A 196 14.99 -15.49 -3.77
C ASP A 196 15.67 -16.50 -2.82
N GLY A 197 16.10 -15.98 -1.64
CA GLY A 197 16.81 -16.78 -0.64
C GLY A 197 15.94 -17.79 0.11
N ASN A 198 14.61 -17.78 -0.05
CA ASN A 198 13.68 -18.75 0.50
C ASN A 198 13.37 -19.88 -0.50
N GLY A 199 13.94 -19.82 -1.73
CA GLY A 199 13.68 -20.78 -2.80
C GLY A 199 12.48 -20.40 -3.67
N GLN A 200 11.98 -19.19 -3.56
CA GLN A 200 10.93 -18.66 -4.42
C GLN A 200 11.51 -18.27 -5.79
N TYR A 201 10.87 -18.65 -6.87
CA TYR A 201 11.22 -18.25 -8.24
C TYR A 201 10.15 -17.39 -8.86
N SER A 202 10.52 -16.54 -9.80
CA SER A 202 9.59 -15.66 -10.49
C SER A 202 9.93 -15.49 -11.97
N THR A 203 8.90 -15.25 -12.76
CA THR A 203 8.97 -14.83 -14.16
C THR A 203 8.01 -13.66 -14.34
N ALA A 204 8.51 -12.54 -14.87
CA ALA A 204 7.72 -11.36 -15.10
C ALA A 204 7.96 -10.83 -16.51
N PHE A 205 6.95 -10.26 -17.13
CA PHE A 205 7.06 -9.64 -18.44
C PHE A 205 6.25 -8.34 -18.52
N ASP A 206 6.68 -7.47 -19.43
CA ASP A 206 6.04 -6.20 -19.73
C ASP A 206 6.26 -5.92 -21.21
N VAL A 207 5.24 -6.17 -22.02
CA VAL A 207 5.33 -6.12 -23.47
C VAL A 207 4.22 -5.25 -24.03
N GLY A 208 4.53 -4.55 -25.11
CA GLY A 208 3.56 -3.67 -25.77
C GLY A 208 3.77 -3.61 -27.27
N ALA A 209 2.74 -3.15 -27.95
CA ALA A 209 2.76 -2.90 -29.38
C ALA A 209 1.86 -1.69 -29.72
N GLY A 210 2.18 -1.00 -30.80
CA GLY A 210 1.40 0.11 -31.31
C GLY A 210 1.24 0.05 -32.82
N SER A 211 0.22 0.74 -33.34
CA SER A 211 0.09 1.00 -34.76
C SER A 211 1.09 2.06 -35.22
N ASP A 212 1.45 2.06 -36.50
CA ASP A 212 2.40 3.03 -37.07
C ASP A 212 1.97 4.49 -36.88
N ASP A 213 0.67 4.76 -36.89
CA ASP A 213 0.09 6.07 -36.59
C ASP A 213 -0.01 6.41 -35.11
N LYS A 214 0.46 5.51 -34.21
CA LYS A 214 0.42 5.62 -32.75
C LYS A 214 -0.98 5.85 -32.15
N ARG A 215 -2.04 5.61 -32.91
CA ARG A 215 -3.42 5.76 -32.45
C ARG A 215 -3.91 4.58 -31.63
N HIS A 216 -3.34 3.41 -31.83
CA HIS A 216 -3.67 2.16 -31.16
C HIS A 216 -2.44 1.65 -30.45
N LEU A 217 -2.46 1.63 -29.13
CA LEU A 217 -1.35 1.16 -28.30
C LEU A 217 -1.86 0.09 -27.36
N GLY A 218 -1.22 -1.08 -27.34
CA GLY A 218 -1.51 -2.17 -26.44
C GLY A 218 -0.34 -2.42 -25.51
N ARG A 219 -0.61 -2.82 -24.27
CA ARG A 219 0.40 -3.29 -23.30
C ARG A 219 -0.14 -4.47 -22.53
N LEU A 220 0.72 -5.43 -22.25
CA LEU A 220 0.42 -6.58 -21.42
C LEU A 220 1.52 -6.74 -20.38
N VAL A 221 1.15 -6.64 -19.10
CA VAL A 221 2.04 -6.84 -17.96
C VAL A 221 1.63 -8.11 -17.24
N GLY A 222 2.59 -8.94 -16.86
CA GLY A 222 2.32 -10.15 -16.13
C GLY A 222 3.48 -10.59 -15.24
N LEU A 223 3.14 -11.39 -14.22
CA LEU A 223 4.10 -11.97 -13.31
C LEU A 223 3.57 -13.32 -12.79
N TYR A 224 4.46 -14.27 -12.62
CA TYR A 224 4.26 -15.50 -11.87
C TYR A 224 5.38 -15.62 -10.83
N ARG A 225 5.04 -15.99 -9.60
CA ARG A 225 5.97 -16.21 -8.49
C ARG A 225 5.47 -17.39 -7.65
N ASP A 226 6.36 -18.33 -7.30
CA ASP A 226 6.01 -19.50 -6.50
C ASP A 226 7.19 -19.94 -5.64
N GLY A 227 6.93 -20.38 -4.42
CA GLY A 227 7.92 -20.97 -3.50
C GLY A 227 7.64 -20.67 -2.03
N ASP A 228 8.60 -21.01 -1.21
CA ASP A 228 8.51 -20.87 0.24
C ASP A 228 8.61 -19.41 0.68
N THR A 229 8.02 -19.11 1.85
CA THR A 229 8.16 -17.79 2.52
C THR A 229 9.18 -17.88 3.65
N GLN A 230 9.44 -16.73 4.31
CA GLN A 230 10.28 -16.70 5.52
C GLN A 230 9.73 -17.59 6.64
N ILE A 231 8.40 -17.74 6.74
CA ILE A 231 7.75 -18.54 7.77
C ILE A 231 7.70 -20.00 7.29
N LYS A 232 8.30 -20.90 8.06
CA LYS A 232 8.32 -22.33 7.72
C LYS A 232 6.90 -22.87 7.54
N HIS A 233 6.74 -23.85 6.66
CA HIS A 233 5.44 -24.46 6.32
C HIS A 233 4.41 -23.48 5.75
N THR A 234 4.86 -22.37 5.18
CA THR A 234 4.02 -21.46 4.41
C THR A 234 4.68 -21.26 3.05
N ASP A 235 4.02 -21.70 2.02
CA ASP A 235 4.32 -21.46 0.61
C ASP A 235 3.37 -20.39 0.05
N GLN A 236 3.74 -19.77 -1.04
CA GLN A 236 2.91 -18.80 -1.72
C GLN A 236 3.10 -18.92 -3.23
N GLU A 237 1.99 -19.13 -3.93
CA GLU A 237 1.89 -18.96 -5.37
C GLU A 237 1.16 -17.64 -5.66
N HIS A 238 1.76 -16.80 -6.47
CA HIS A 238 1.20 -15.51 -6.86
C HIS A 238 1.36 -15.31 -8.36
N TRP A 239 0.29 -14.89 -9.04
CA TRP A 239 0.38 -14.49 -10.42
C TRP A 239 -0.66 -13.44 -10.79
N PHE A 240 -0.34 -12.63 -11.77
CA PHE A 240 -1.30 -11.70 -12.36
C PHE A 240 -1.07 -11.48 -13.84
N LEU A 241 -2.12 -10.96 -14.48
CA LEU A 241 -2.12 -10.49 -15.84
C LEU A 241 -2.88 -9.16 -15.91
N ALA A 242 -2.24 -8.13 -16.48
CA ALA A 242 -2.79 -6.79 -16.59
C ALA A 242 -2.72 -6.29 -18.05
N PRO A 243 -3.75 -6.56 -18.88
CA PRO A 243 -3.87 -5.98 -20.20
C PRO A 243 -4.31 -4.53 -20.12
N SER A 244 -3.77 -3.69 -20.99
CA SER A 244 -4.22 -2.32 -21.17
C SER A 244 -4.17 -1.93 -22.65
N TYR A 245 -5.06 -1.01 -23.04
CA TYR A 245 -5.18 -0.57 -24.43
C TYR A 245 -5.56 0.91 -24.49
N THR A 246 -4.76 1.69 -25.20
CA THR A 246 -5.01 3.12 -25.43
C THR A 246 -5.43 3.33 -26.87
N PHE A 247 -6.55 4.02 -27.05
CA PHE A 247 -7.08 4.43 -28.35
C PHE A 247 -7.16 5.96 -28.42
N GLN A 248 -6.38 6.55 -29.32
CA GLN A 248 -6.49 7.96 -29.70
C GLN A 248 -7.64 8.10 -30.71
N MET A 249 -8.87 8.29 -30.20
CA MET A 249 -10.11 8.34 -30.98
C MET A 249 -10.13 9.51 -31.95
N ALA A 250 -9.61 10.67 -31.53
CA ALA A 250 -9.41 11.87 -32.31
C ALA A 250 -8.19 12.63 -31.79
N GLU A 251 -7.76 13.69 -32.39
CA GLU A 251 -6.59 14.48 -32.01
C GLU A 251 -6.63 14.89 -30.53
N HIS A 252 -7.81 15.24 -30.05
CA HIS A 252 -8.03 15.70 -28.66
C HIS A 252 -8.86 14.73 -27.80
N THR A 253 -8.98 13.46 -28.22
CA THR A 253 -9.80 12.47 -27.50
C THR A 253 -9.07 11.16 -27.35
N ARG A 254 -8.80 10.77 -26.10
CA ARG A 254 -8.07 9.55 -25.73
C ARG A 254 -8.90 8.69 -24.78
N LEU A 255 -8.93 7.40 -25.05
CA LEU A 255 -9.51 6.37 -24.16
C LEU A 255 -8.45 5.33 -23.87
N THR A 256 -8.18 5.07 -22.57
CA THR A 256 -7.35 3.96 -22.14
C THR A 256 -8.22 2.98 -21.36
N LEU A 257 -8.25 1.73 -21.81
CA LEU A 257 -8.89 0.61 -21.10
C LEU A 257 -7.86 -0.10 -20.25
N LEU A 258 -8.24 -0.48 -19.05
CA LEU A 258 -7.39 -1.16 -18.06
C LEU A 258 -8.06 -2.44 -17.59
N GLY A 259 -7.32 -3.54 -17.51
CA GLY A 259 -7.74 -4.82 -16.96
C GLY A 259 -6.71 -5.32 -15.95
N LEU A 260 -7.17 -6.11 -14.96
CA LEU A 260 -6.31 -6.84 -14.04
C LEU A 260 -7.01 -8.14 -13.64
N TYR A 261 -6.29 -9.24 -13.67
CA TYR A 261 -6.64 -10.47 -12.98
C TYR A 261 -5.42 -10.90 -12.18
N GLN A 262 -5.60 -11.12 -10.88
CA GLN A 262 -4.54 -11.51 -9.95
C GLN A 262 -5.04 -12.64 -9.05
N ARG A 263 -4.18 -13.60 -8.75
CA ARG A 263 -4.45 -14.68 -7.84
C ARG A 263 -3.28 -14.93 -6.90
N ASP A 264 -3.60 -15.10 -5.64
CA ASP A 264 -2.70 -15.49 -4.55
C ASP A 264 -3.25 -16.79 -3.96
N ASP A 265 -2.44 -17.87 -3.95
CA ASP A 265 -2.77 -19.14 -3.31
C ASP A 265 -1.64 -19.53 -2.35
N GLY A 266 -1.96 -20.08 -1.18
CA GLY A 266 -0.94 -20.60 -0.28
C GLY A 266 -1.25 -20.45 1.21
N GLY A 267 -0.20 -20.39 2.01
CA GLY A 267 -0.27 -20.22 3.44
C GLY A 267 -0.25 -18.75 3.88
N SER A 268 -0.94 -18.43 4.97
CA SER A 268 -0.82 -17.13 5.62
C SER A 268 0.46 -17.04 6.43
N THR A 269 1.27 -16.00 6.21
CA THR A 269 2.43 -15.68 7.04
C THR A 269 2.04 -14.98 8.35
N TYR A 270 0.81 -14.49 8.42
CA TYR A 270 0.30 -13.79 9.59
C TYR A 270 0.07 -14.72 10.78
N GLN A 271 0.70 -14.43 11.90
CA GLN A 271 0.54 -15.18 13.14
C GLN A 271 0.68 -14.24 14.35
N PHE A 272 -0.14 -14.48 15.37
CA PHE A 272 0.02 -13.86 16.65
C PHE A 272 1.09 -14.62 17.44
N LEU A 273 2.11 -13.96 17.96
CA LEU A 273 3.17 -14.60 18.75
C LEU A 273 3.07 -14.20 20.23
N PRO A 274 3.46 -15.07 21.16
CA PRO A 274 3.48 -14.72 22.58
C PRO A 274 4.57 -13.67 22.86
N MET A 275 4.31 -12.71 23.74
CA MET A 275 5.28 -11.70 24.15
C MET A 275 6.52 -12.33 24.80
N ALA A 276 6.33 -13.31 25.68
CA ALA A 276 7.42 -14.15 26.18
C ALA A 276 7.90 -15.08 25.06
N GLY A 277 9.16 -15.00 24.71
CA GLY A 277 9.76 -15.66 23.56
C GLY A 277 9.88 -14.79 22.30
N THR A 278 9.21 -13.62 22.27
CA THR A 278 9.39 -12.62 21.21
C THR A 278 10.01 -11.32 21.73
N LEU A 279 9.23 -10.45 22.36
CA LEU A 279 9.71 -9.19 22.94
C LEU A 279 10.55 -9.43 24.21
N VAL A 280 10.10 -10.35 25.06
CA VAL A 280 10.77 -10.71 26.32
C VAL A 280 11.34 -12.12 26.20
N ALA A 281 12.61 -12.28 26.56
CA ALA A 281 13.25 -13.59 26.56
C ALA A 281 12.60 -14.53 27.60
N THR A 282 12.48 -15.82 27.27
CA THR A 282 12.18 -16.88 28.21
C THR A 282 13.49 -17.48 28.73
N PRO A 283 13.49 -18.42 29.69
CA PRO A 283 14.68 -19.19 30.05
C PRO A 283 15.35 -19.92 28.87
N TYR A 284 14.60 -20.13 27.78
CA TYR A 284 15.10 -20.75 26.53
C TYR A 284 15.51 -19.69 25.50
N GLY A 285 15.49 -18.40 25.81
CA GLY A 285 15.79 -17.29 24.95
C GLY A 285 14.58 -16.81 24.14
N HIS A 286 14.85 -16.38 22.88
CA HIS A 286 13.82 -15.93 21.94
C HIS A 286 13.57 -16.99 20.86
N MET A 287 12.32 -17.14 20.46
CA MET A 287 11.96 -18.01 19.31
C MET A 287 12.53 -17.45 18.00
N LYS A 288 12.68 -18.29 16.99
CA LYS A 288 13.13 -17.85 15.65
C LYS A 288 12.01 -17.09 14.94
N ASN A 289 12.36 -16.07 14.19
CA ASN A 289 11.41 -15.30 13.37
C ASN A 289 10.80 -16.11 12.20
N SER A 290 11.38 -17.27 11.87
CA SER A 290 10.86 -18.23 10.90
C SER A 290 9.98 -19.33 11.51
N THR A 291 9.77 -19.32 12.85
CA THR A 291 8.96 -20.35 13.50
C THR A 291 7.49 -20.19 13.11
N PHE A 292 6.88 -21.27 12.63
CA PHE A 292 5.45 -21.37 12.42
C PHE A 292 4.78 -21.99 13.65
N ILE A 293 3.77 -21.35 14.20
CA ILE A 293 3.04 -21.82 15.40
C ILE A 293 1.61 -22.28 15.07
N GLY A 294 1.22 -22.21 13.78
CA GLY A 294 -0.06 -22.68 13.28
C GLY A 294 -0.12 -24.20 13.08
N GLU A 295 -1.02 -24.65 12.24
CA GLU A 295 -1.13 -26.04 11.75
C GLU A 295 -0.98 -26.04 10.23
N PRO A 296 0.07 -26.66 9.67
CA PRO A 296 0.34 -26.62 8.23
C PRO A 296 -0.82 -27.13 7.37
N THR A 297 -1.56 -28.12 7.85
CA THR A 297 -2.71 -28.72 7.15
C THR A 297 -3.95 -27.83 7.15
N TRP A 298 -3.97 -26.75 7.93
CA TRP A 298 -5.10 -25.82 8.04
C TRP A 298 -4.76 -24.41 7.59
N ASN A 299 -3.47 -24.07 7.47
CA ASN A 299 -3.04 -22.73 7.12
C ASN A 299 -3.31 -22.45 5.63
N THR A 300 -4.16 -21.48 5.35
CA THR A 300 -4.52 -21.09 3.98
C THR A 300 -4.77 -19.58 3.93
N TYR A 301 -4.27 -18.94 2.90
CA TYR A 301 -4.72 -17.63 2.46
C TYR A 301 -4.77 -17.57 0.94
N ASP A 302 -5.99 -17.63 0.41
CA ASP A 302 -6.26 -17.54 -1.01
C ASP A 302 -6.97 -16.22 -1.29
N ARG A 303 -6.57 -15.53 -2.37
CA ARG A 303 -7.21 -14.30 -2.81
C ARG A 303 -7.26 -14.24 -4.32
N THR A 304 -8.40 -13.82 -4.84
CA THR A 304 -8.57 -13.50 -6.26
C THR A 304 -8.99 -12.05 -6.38
N ILE A 305 -8.30 -11.29 -7.23
CA ILE A 305 -8.65 -9.91 -7.59
C ILE A 305 -8.88 -9.86 -9.10
N TRP A 306 -9.97 -9.24 -9.51
CA TRP A 306 -10.12 -8.84 -10.90
C TRP A 306 -10.68 -7.44 -11.00
N SER A 307 -10.21 -6.69 -11.97
CA SER A 307 -10.73 -5.35 -12.24
C SER A 307 -10.79 -5.04 -13.73
N GLY A 308 -11.72 -4.16 -14.09
CA GLY A 308 -11.80 -3.56 -15.41
C GLY A 308 -12.22 -2.10 -15.27
N GLY A 309 -11.66 -1.25 -16.12
CA GLY A 309 -11.94 0.17 -16.05
C GLY A 309 -11.43 0.94 -17.27
N TRP A 310 -11.63 2.25 -17.23
CA TRP A 310 -11.14 3.14 -18.27
C TRP A 310 -10.68 4.48 -17.70
N LEU A 311 -9.79 5.11 -18.45
CA LEU A 311 -9.40 6.51 -18.33
C LEU A 311 -9.77 7.18 -19.65
N PHE A 312 -10.64 8.16 -19.61
CA PHE A 312 -11.08 8.93 -20.76
C PHE A 312 -10.66 10.38 -20.61
N GLU A 313 -10.20 10.99 -21.68
CA GLU A 313 -9.82 12.39 -21.75
C GLU A 313 -10.27 13.00 -23.05
N HIS A 314 -10.88 14.18 -22.97
CA HIS A 314 -11.30 14.97 -24.12
C HIS A 314 -11.03 16.44 -23.89
N ALA A 315 -10.13 17.03 -24.67
CA ALA A 315 -9.92 18.47 -24.69
C ALA A 315 -10.90 19.11 -25.68
N PHE A 316 -11.83 19.93 -25.19
CA PHE A 316 -12.77 20.69 -26.01
C PHE A 316 -12.04 21.79 -26.82
N ASN A 317 -11.01 22.36 -26.21
CA ASN A 317 -10.11 23.36 -26.76
C ASN A 317 -8.83 23.43 -25.88
N GLU A 318 -7.95 24.38 -26.13
CA GLU A 318 -6.69 24.59 -25.40
C GLU A 318 -6.90 24.90 -23.89
N HIS A 319 -8.11 25.27 -23.48
CA HIS A 319 -8.41 25.69 -22.13
C HIS A 319 -9.24 24.70 -21.32
N TRP A 320 -10.07 23.90 -21.93
CA TRP A 320 -11.02 23.04 -21.22
C TRP A 320 -10.86 21.58 -21.58
N THR A 321 -10.61 20.76 -20.57
CA THR A 321 -10.44 19.31 -20.68
C THR A 321 -11.42 18.59 -19.75
N LEU A 322 -12.19 17.66 -20.30
CA LEU A 322 -12.99 16.69 -19.56
C LEU A 322 -12.18 15.41 -19.36
N SER A 323 -12.06 14.97 -18.12
CA SER A 323 -11.46 13.68 -17.77
C SER A 323 -12.48 12.82 -17.02
N GLN A 324 -12.53 11.54 -17.35
CA GLN A 324 -13.35 10.57 -16.61
C GLN A 324 -12.54 9.30 -16.37
N SER A 325 -12.54 8.86 -15.11
CA SER A 325 -11.99 7.58 -14.69
C SER A 325 -13.11 6.71 -14.11
N ALA A 326 -13.17 5.44 -14.49
CA ALA A 326 -14.11 4.51 -13.85
C ALA A 326 -13.47 3.13 -13.73
N ARG A 327 -13.84 2.40 -12.67
CA ARG A 327 -13.34 1.05 -12.40
C ARG A 327 -14.37 0.23 -11.64
N ARG A 328 -14.49 -1.04 -12.04
CA ARG A 328 -15.00 -2.12 -11.19
C ARG A 328 -13.84 -2.97 -10.72
N LEU A 329 -13.80 -3.26 -9.42
CA LEU A 329 -12.80 -4.13 -8.81
C LEU A 329 -13.50 -5.09 -7.85
N ASN A 330 -13.19 -6.37 -7.96
CA ASN A 330 -13.67 -7.43 -7.08
C ASN A 330 -12.50 -8.06 -6.34
N VAL A 331 -12.73 -8.44 -5.09
CA VAL A 331 -11.81 -9.20 -4.24
C VAL A 331 -12.59 -10.33 -3.58
N GLU A 332 -12.12 -11.55 -3.78
CA GLU A 332 -12.58 -12.73 -3.04
C GLU A 332 -11.41 -13.26 -2.22
N SER A 333 -11.64 -13.69 -0.98
CA SER A 333 -10.59 -14.25 -0.14
C SER A 333 -11.08 -15.30 0.82
N THR A 334 -10.18 -16.27 1.09
CA THR A 334 -10.35 -17.29 2.13
C THR A 334 -9.14 -17.29 3.04
N PHE A 335 -9.37 -17.28 4.34
CA PHE A 335 -8.34 -17.31 5.36
C PHE A 335 -8.61 -18.44 6.35
N ARG A 336 -7.61 -19.27 6.63
CA ARG A 336 -7.62 -20.29 7.67
C ARG A 336 -6.30 -20.28 8.40
N SER A 337 -6.34 -20.27 9.72
CA SER A 337 -5.12 -20.30 10.53
C SER A 337 -5.40 -20.84 11.92
N VAL A 338 -4.35 -21.37 12.55
CA VAL A 338 -4.32 -21.63 14.00
C VAL A 338 -3.39 -20.61 14.62
N VAL A 339 -3.91 -19.86 15.60
CA VAL A 339 -3.23 -18.72 16.23
C VAL A 339 -3.12 -18.93 17.75
N THR A 340 -2.32 -18.11 18.40
CA THR A 340 -2.18 -18.12 19.86
C THR A 340 -3.52 -17.91 20.58
N ASN A 341 -3.64 -18.49 21.76
CA ASN A 341 -4.74 -18.30 22.69
C ASN A 341 -4.20 -18.03 24.09
N GLY A 342 -4.23 -16.75 24.50
CA GLY A 342 -3.70 -16.30 25.78
C GLY A 342 -2.16 -16.26 25.85
N ALA A 343 -1.63 -16.03 27.04
CA ALA A 343 -0.20 -15.97 27.30
C ALA A 343 0.47 -17.34 27.16
N LEU A 344 1.81 -17.32 26.99
CA LEU A 344 2.63 -18.52 27.06
C LEU A 344 2.44 -19.23 28.44
N ASN A 345 2.45 -20.56 28.44
CA ASN A 345 2.33 -21.33 29.66
C ASN A 345 3.51 -21.08 30.63
N ALA A 346 3.32 -21.42 31.90
CA ALA A 346 4.32 -21.20 32.98
C ALA A 346 5.64 -21.97 32.76
N ASP A 347 5.66 -23.00 31.90
CA ASP A 347 6.87 -23.74 31.51
C ASP A 347 7.82 -22.89 30.63
N GLY A 348 7.38 -21.70 30.17
CA GLY A 348 8.15 -20.77 29.37
C GLY A 348 8.38 -21.23 27.93
N ARG A 349 7.67 -22.27 27.45
CA ARG A 349 7.86 -22.81 26.10
C ARG A 349 6.62 -23.29 25.38
N THR A 350 5.56 -23.69 26.07
CA THR A 350 4.33 -24.17 25.38
C THR A 350 3.27 -23.08 25.29
N GLN A 351 2.66 -22.96 24.09
CA GLN A 351 1.66 -21.97 23.74
C GLN A 351 0.32 -22.64 23.46
N LYS A 352 -0.73 -22.24 24.15
CA LYS A 352 -2.11 -22.60 23.80
C LYS A 352 -2.50 -21.95 22.49
N ARG A 353 -3.33 -22.66 21.69
CA ARG A 353 -3.74 -22.21 20.38
C ARG A 353 -5.25 -22.28 20.19
N ARG A 354 -5.75 -21.54 19.22
CA ARG A 354 -7.13 -21.62 18.73
C ARG A 354 -7.15 -21.56 17.21
N ALA A 355 -8.06 -22.29 16.60
CA ALA A 355 -8.27 -22.19 15.17
C ALA A 355 -9.20 -21.02 14.84
N THR A 356 -9.03 -20.46 13.65
CA THR A 356 -9.89 -19.42 13.09
C THR A 356 -9.96 -19.58 11.57
N TRP A 357 -11.06 -19.16 10.99
CA TRP A 357 -11.20 -19.03 9.55
C TRP A 357 -12.12 -17.86 9.20
N GLY A 358 -12.01 -17.41 7.99
CA GLY A 358 -12.88 -16.40 7.42
C GLY A 358 -12.85 -16.47 5.90
N GLU A 359 -13.93 -16.06 5.30
CA GLU A 359 -14.06 -15.90 3.86
C GLU A 359 -14.85 -14.64 3.56
N GLY A 360 -14.69 -14.12 2.38
CA GLY A 360 -15.46 -12.94 1.99
C GLY A 360 -15.30 -12.58 0.53
N ASP A 361 -16.22 -11.74 0.10
CA ASP A 361 -16.33 -11.17 -1.23
C ASP A 361 -16.58 -9.67 -1.10
N SER A 362 -15.95 -8.89 -1.96
CA SER A 362 -16.12 -7.43 -2.02
C SER A 362 -16.08 -6.96 -3.47
N ARG A 363 -17.06 -6.21 -3.89
CA ARG A 363 -17.15 -5.59 -5.21
C ARG A 363 -17.30 -4.09 -5.07
N GLY A 364 -16.39 -3.34 -5.69
CA GLY A 364 -16.42 -1.89 -5.76
C GLY A 364 -16.62 -1.37 -7.17
N ASP A 365 -17.53 -0.42 -7.31
CA ASP A 365 -17.71 0.40 -8.48
C ASP A 365 -17.32 1.83 -8.12
N THR A 366 -16.43 2.44 -8.90
CA THR A 366 -15.98 3.83 -8.72
C THR A 366 -16.01 4.59 -10.04
N ALA A 367 -16.39 5.85 -9.99
CA ALA A 367 -16.32 6.76 -11.14
C ALA A 367 -15.95 8.16 -10.64
N ASP A 368 -15.10 8.85 -11.37
CA ASP A 368 -14.69 10.23 -11.12
C ASP A 368 -14.72 11.00 -12.43
N THR A 369 -15.53 12.06 -12.51
CA THR A 369 -15.68 12.90 -13.68
C THR A 369 -15.22 14.32 -13.34
N ARG A 370 -14.27 14.86 -14.10
CA ARG A 370 -13.59 16.12 -13.84
C ARG A 370 -13.61 17.00 -15.07
N LEU A 371 -13.83 18.28 -14.85
CA LEU A 371 -13.63 19.34 -15.82
C LEU A 371 -12.51 20.26 -15.34
N THR A 372 -11.43 20.33 -16.10
CA THR A 372 -10.30 21.23 -15.84
C THR A 372 -10.36 22.38 -16.81
N GLY A 373 -10.26 23.61 -16.28
CA GLY A 373 -10.26 24.83 -17.08
C GLY A 373 -9.06 25.70 -16.78
N THR A 374 -8.39 26.23 -17.80
CA THR A 374 -7.30 27.22 -17.66
C THR A 374 -7.75 28.56 -18.25
N PHE A 375 -7.61 29.64 -17.48
CA PHE A 375 -7.99 30.99 -17.90
C PHE A 375 -7.22 32.04 -17.09
N SER A 376 -7.25 33.30 -17.54
CA SER A 376 -6.57 34.39 -16.83
C SER A 376 -7.56 35.46 -16.38
N THR A 377 -7.35 36.00 -15.17
CA THR A 377 -8.03 37.20 -14.66
C THR A 377 -6.99 38.28 -14.34
N GLY A 378 -6.79 39.18 -15.30
CA GLY A 378 -5.71 40.15 -15.23
C GLY A 378 -4.34 39.49 -15.30
N ALA A 379 -3.52 39.61 -14.25
CA ALA A 379 -2.21 39.00 -14.15
C ALA A 379 -2.23 37.61 -13.50
N ALA A 380 -3.36 37.13 -13.02
CA ALA A 380 -3.50 35.85 -12.39
C ALA A 380 -3.91 34.78 -13.43
N GLU A 381 -3.19 33.66 -13.46
CA GLU A 381 -3.52 32.47 -14.23
C GLU A 381 -4.21 31.46 -13.33
N HIS A 382 -5.32 30.90 -13.77
CA HIS A 382 -6.13 29.95 -13.02
C HIS A 382 -6.09 28.56 -13.66
N THR A 383 -5.95 27.53 -12.84
CA THR A 383 -6.27 26.14 -13.18
C THR A 383 -7.42 25.70 -12.28
N LEU A 384 -8.64 25.82 -12.81
CA LEU A 384 -9.87 25.46 -12.12
C LEU A 384 -10.21 24.02 -12.37
N LEU A 385 -10.43 23.26 -11.30
CA LEU A 385 -10.89 21.87 -11.31
C LEU A 385 -12.30 21.80 -10.72
N LEU A 386 -13.24 21.26 -11.45
CA LEU A 386 -14.58 20.89 -11.00
C LEU A 386 -14.71 19.37 -11.10
N GLY A 387 -15.26 18.72 -10.08
CA GLY A 387 -15.41 17.28 -10.16
C GLY A 387 -16.57 16.73 -9.35
N VAL A 388 -17.04 15.58 -9.80
CA VAL A 388 -18.00 14.73 -9.09
C VAL A 388 -17.49 13.30 -9.14
N ASP A 389 -17.36 12.70 -7.97
CA ASP A 389 -17.06 11.28 -7.87
C ASP A 389 -18.18 10.50 -7.18
N TRP A 390 -18.22 9.23 -7.50
CA TRP A 390 -19.15 8.28 -6.93
C TRP A 390 -18.46 6.95 -6.70
N GLN A 391 -18.78 6.31 -5.58
CA GLN A 391 -18.33 4.96 -5.28
C GLN A 391 -19.44 4.16 -4.59
N LYS A 392 -19.42 2.85 -4.86
CA LYS A 392 -20.27 1.86 -4.19
C LYS A 392 -19.41 0.62 -3.92
N ALA A 393 -19.41 0.13 -2.68
CA ALA A 393 -18.84 -1.16 -2.34
C ALA A 393 -19.97 -2.06 -1.80
N ASP A 394 -20.10 -3.26 -2.37
CA ASP A 394 -21.02 -4.31 -1.95
C ASP A 394 -20.17 -5.48 -1.44
N TRP A 395 -20.44 -5.99 -0.23
CA TRP A 395 -19.58 -6.98 0.36
C TRP A 395 -20.30 -7.96 1.29
N THR A 396 -19.77 -9.16 1.39
CA THR A 396 -20.15 -10.18 2.36
C THR A 396 -18.90 -10.78 3.00
N ALA A 397 -19.04 -11.24 4.23
CA ALA A 397 -17.99 -11.95 4.95
C ALA A 397 -18.59 -12.97 5.93
N ALA A 398 -17.89 -14.09 6.09
CA ALA A 398 -18.14 -15.07 7.13
C ALA A 398 -16.88 -15.23 7.99
N ARG A 399 -17.08 -15.45 9.28
CA ARG A 399 -16.01 -15.74 10.24
C ARG A 399 -16.45 -16.87 11.17
N GLY A 400 -15.70 -17.95 11.20
CA GLY A 400 -15.95 -19.08 12.07
C GLY A 400 -15.30 -18.96 13.44
N ALA A 401 -16.04 -19.24 14.48
CA ALA A 401 -15.52 -19.59 15.79
C ALA A 401 -15.39 -21.13 15.88
N MET A 402 -14.27 -21.62 16.33
CA MET A 402 -13.91 -23.03 16.30
C MET A 402 -13.55 -23.53 17.71
N GLY A 403 -14.00 -24.73 17.98
CA GLY A 403 -13.71 -25.41 19.23
C GLY A 403 -14.60 -25.00 20.40
N THR A 404 -14.60 -25.80 21.41
CA THR A 404 -15.09 -25.52 22.74
C THR A 404 -13.89 -25.32 23.68
N THR A 405 -14.09 -25.05 24.95
CA THR A 405 -13.00 -24.99 25.93
C THR A 405 -12.23 -26.31 26.04
N THR A 406 -12.82 -27.42 25.61
CA THR A 406 -12.23 -28.78 25.65
C THR A 406 -11.79 -29.30 24.28
N ASP A 407 -12.20 -28.64 23.18
CA ASP A 407 -11.89 -29.02 21.81
C ASP A 407 -11.09 -27.89 21.13
N THR A 408 -9.81 -27.81 21.47
CA THR A 408 -8.86 -26.81 20.95
C THR A 408 -7.66 -27.51 20.32
N PRO A 409 -6.98 -26.87 19.33
CA PRO A 409 -5.72 -27.36 18.84
C PRO A 409 -4.73 -27.61 19.99
N THR A 410 -3.92 -28.65 19.87
CA THR A 410 -2.89 -29.00 20.86
C THR A 410 -1.98 -27.80 21.12
N ALA A 411 -1.55 -27.59 22.36
CA ALA A 411 -0.52 -26.62 22.66
C ALA A 411 0.78 -26.98 21.92
N ILE A 412 1.51 -25.95 21.49
CA ILE A 412 2.73 -26.12 20.69
C ILE A 412 3.96 -25.61 21.45
N ASP A 413 5.08 -26.29 21.33
CA ASP A 413 6.38 -25.81 21.79
C ASP A 413 6.89 -24.78 20.77
N ILE A 414 7.04 -23.52 21.19
CA ILE A 414 7.46 -22.42 20.29
C ILE A 414 8.93 -22.50 19.87
N PHE A 415 9.75 -23.32 20.55
CA PHE A 415 11.17 -23.53 20.22
C PHE A 415 11.40 -24.78 19.38
N ASN A 416 10.53 -25.78 19.51
CA ASN A 416 10.59 -27.03 18.73
C ASN A 416 9.16 -27.48 18.35
N PRO A 417 8.52 -26.80 17.38
CA PRO A 417 7.13 -27.06 17.01
C PRO A 417 6.91 -28.50 16.52
N VAL A 418 5.89 -29.16 17.07
CA VAL A 418 5.37 -30.44 16.58
C VAL A 418 3.90 -30.25 16.25
N TYR A 419 3.53 -30.53 15.03
CA TYR A 419 2.19 -30.30 14.50
C TYR A 419 1.35 -31.57 14.63
N SER A 420 0.11 -31.41 15.12
CA SER A 420 -0.81 -32.54 15.30
C SER A 420 -1.73 -32.80 14.12
N GLY A 421 -1.92 -31.81 13.28
CA GLY A 421 -2.89 -31.83 12.18
C GLY A 421 -4.36 -31.77 12.63
N TYR A 422 -4.60 -31.66 13.95
CA TYR A 422 -5.95 -31.64 14.50
C TYR A 422 -6.55 -30.22 14.45
N ILE A 423 -7.71 -30.09 13.82
CA ILE A 423 -8.47 -28.85 13.72
C ILE A 423 -9.85 -29.04 14.36
N PRO A 424 -10.21 -28.23 15.37
CA PRO A 424 -11.51 -28.28 16.01
C PRO A 424 -12.64 -27.99 15.02
N ALA A 425 -13.79 -28.61 15.24
CA ALA A 425 -14.99 -28.33 14.44
C ALA A 425 -15.48 -26.89 14.67
N THR A 426 -16.01 -26.27 13.63
CA THR A 426 -16.66 -24.95 13.71
C THR A 426 -17.91 -25.05 14.58
N THR A 427 -18.01 -24.21 15.60
CA THR A 427 -19.16 -24.19 16.55
C THR A 427 -20.17 -23.11 16.23
N SER A 428 -19.71 -21.98 15.70
CA SER A 428 -20.57 -20.89 15.26
C SER A 428 -19.91 -20.12 14.10
N ILE A 429 -20.76 -19.47 13.30
CA ILE A 429 -20.32 -18.61 12.20
C ILE A 429 -20.97 -17.24 12.37
N GLY A 430 -20.17 -16.20 12.32
CA GLY A 430 -20.63 -14.83 12.22
C GLY A 430 -20.65 -14.40 10.75
N TYR A 431 -21.82 -14.14 10.21
CA TYR A 431 -21.98 -13.54 8.89
C TYR A 431 -22.11 -12.02 9.03
N SER A 432 -21.55 -11.31 8.09
CA SER A 432 -21.72 -9.86 7.96
C SER A 432 -21.75 -9.48 6.49
N GLY A 433 -22.30 -8.34 6.19
CA GLY A 433 -22.30 -7.81 4.85
C GLY A 433 -22.88 -6.41 4.80
N GLY A 434 -22.79 -5.78 3.66
CA GLY A 434 -23.32 -4.42 3.52
C GLY A 434 -23.03 -3.78 2.18
N ILE A 435 -23.57 -2.58 2.04
CA ILE A 435 -23.36 -1.71 0.91
C ILE A 435 -22.93 -0.35 1.44
N ASN A 436 -21.72 0.06 1.08
CA ASN A 436 -21.17 1.37 1.37
C ASN A 436 -21.27 2.24 0.11
N ARG A 437 -21.75 3.47 0.24
CA ARG A 437 -21.88 4.43 -0.86
C ARG A 437 -21.31 5.76 -0.46
N GLN A 438 -20.64 6.41 -1.40
CA GLN A 438 -20.21 7.79 -1.28
C GLN A 438 -20.46 8.51 -2.60
N THR A 439 -20.92 9.74 -2.51
CA THR A 439 -20.94 10.71 -3.61
C THR A 439 -20.26 11.96 -3.11
N GLY A 440 -19.36 12.53 -3.89
CA GLY A 440 -18.66 13.75 -3.57
C GLY A 440 -18.70 14.74 -4.73
N ALA A 441 -18.92 16.02 -4.41
CA ALA A 441 -18.77 17.12 -5.34
C ALA A 441 -17.64 18.04 -4.83
N TYR A 442 -16.69 18.39 -5.70
CA TYR A 442 -15.51 19.13 -5.32
C TYR A 442 -15.09 20.18 -6.36
N LEU A 443 -14.44 21.20 -5.83
CA LEU A 443 -13.89 22.31 -6.60
C LEU A 443 -12.51 22.64 -6.04
N GLN A 444 -11.55 22.94 -6.90
CA GLN A 444 -10.26 23.49 -6.55
C GLN A 444 -9.83 24.52 -7.58
N ASP A 445 -9.28 25.66 -7.14
CA ASP A 445 -8.61 26.61 -8.00
C ASP A 445 -7.13 26.73 -7.59
N GLN A 446 -6.25 26.55 -8.55
CA GLN A 446 -4.82 26.79 -8.43
C GLN A 446 -4.52 28.09 -9.20
N ILE A 447 -4.05 29.09 -8.47
CA ILE A 447 -3.86 30.44 -8.98
C ILE A 447 -2.37 30.76 -9.02
N ALA A 448 -1.83 31.06 -10.19
CA ALA A 448 -0.48 31.55 -10.38
C ALA A 448 -0.49 33.06 -10.59
N LEU A 449 0.23 33.79 -9.76
CA LEU A 449 0.41 35.25 -9.82
C LEU A 449 1.90 35.55 -9.70
N ASP A 450 2.55 35.77 -10.83
CA ASP A 450 4.01 35.90 -10.91
C ASP A 450 4.69 34.69 -10.24
N LYS A 451 5.44 34.90 -9.16
CA LYS A 451 6.11 33.84 -8.38
C LYS A 451 5.25 33.23 -7.27
N TRP A 452 4.07 33.75 -7.04
CA TRP A 452 3.15 33.21 -6.05
C TRP A 452 2.23 32.16 -6.64
N ARG A 453 1.97 31.13 -5.84
CA ARG A 453 0.95 30.11 -6.14
C ARG A 453 0.00 30.03 -4.95
N PHE A 454 -1.27 30.03 -5.25
CA PHE A 454 -2.34 29.85 -4.26
C PHE A 454 -3.16 28.63 -4.67
N THR A 455 -3.57 27.84 -3.70
CA THR A 455 -4.51 26.74 -3.89
C THR A 455 -5.64 26.91 -2.91
N VAL A 456 -6.88 26.86 -3.38
CA VAL A 456 -8.08 26.84 -2.55
C VAL A 456 -9.01 25.77 -3.08
N GLY A 457 -9.48 24.90 -2.20
CA GLY A 457 -10.38 23.83 -2.58
C GLY A 457 -11.42 23.54 -1.51
N GLY A 458 -12.55 23.01 -1.95
CA GLY A 458 -13.62 22.55 -1.09
C GLY A 458 -14.33 21.34 -1.69
N ARG A 459 -14.86 20.50 -0.81
CA ARG A 459 -15.60 19.29 -1.17
C ARG A 459 -16.72 19.06 -0.20
N TYR A 460 -17.85 18.58 -0.73
CA TYR A 460 -18.96 18.10 0.07
C TYR A 460 -19.26 16.62 -0.27
N ASP A 461 -19.35 15.81 0.75
CA ASP A 461 -19.56 14.36 0.63
C ASP A 461 -20.87 13.93 1.27
N TRP A 462 -21.58 13.04 0.60
CA TRP A 462 -22.70 12.25 1.13
C TRP A 462 -22.29 10.80 1.22
N THR A 463 -22.35 10.21 2.42
CA THR A 463 -22.02 8.80 2.65
C THR A 463 -23.21 8.05 3.23
N LYS A 464 -23.33 6.79 2.85
CA LYS A 464 -24.35 5.88 3.36
C LYS A 464 -23.81 4.47 3.47
N ASP A 465 -23.83 3.92 4.69
CA ASP A 465 -23.42 2.57 5.01
C ASP A 465 -24.63 1.79 5.52
N ASP A 466 -25.11 0.84 4.71
CA ASP A 466 -26.16 -0.09 5.05
C ASP A 466 -25.50 -1.45 5.32
N THR A 467 -25.31 -1.82 6.58
CA THR A 467 -24.62 -3.05 6.97
C THR A 467 -25.51 -3.96 7.81
N TRP A 468 -25.10 -5.21 7.94
CA TRP A 468 -25.81 -6.17 8.78
C TRP A 468 -24.84 -7.22 9.35
N THR A 469 -25.23 -7.78 10.50
CA THR A 469 -24.59 -8.96 11.09
C THR A 469 -25.63 -10.04 11.38
N GLN A 470 -25.19 -11.30 11.37
CA GLN A 470 -26.03 -12.46 11.67
C GLN A 470 -25.16 -13.60 12.22
N SER A 471 -25.57 -14.25 13.29
CA SER A 471 -24.90 -15.45 13.79
C SER A 471 -25.55 -16.72 13.25
N TYR A 472 -24.77 -17.79 13.16
CA TYR A 472 -25.23 -19.14 12.90
C TYR A 472 -24.58 -20.10 13.91
N THR A 473 -25.39 -20.92 14.58
CA THR A 473 -24.94 -21.89 15.56
C THR A 473 -25.01 -23.29 14.96
N VAL A 474 -23.84 -23.91 14.78
CA VAL A 474 -23.72 -25.21 14.08
C VAL A 474 -24.45 -26.33 14.83
N ALA A 475 -24.32 -26.40 16.17
CA ALA A 475 -24.92 -27.45 16.98
C ALA A 475 -26.45 -27.53 16.92
N THR A 476 -27.10 -26.43 16.62
CA THR A 476 -28.58 -26.33 16.58
C THR A 476 -29.11 -26.09 15.17
N ASP A 477 -28.21 -25.97 14.17
CA ASP A 477 -28.52 -25.64 12.77
C ASP A 477 -29.45 -24.39 12.68
N ARG A 478 -29.12 -23.33 13.44
CA ARG A 478 -29.99 -22.16 13.55
C ARG A 478 -29.25 -20.85 13.25
N TYR A 479 -29.89 -20.05 12.42
CA TYR A 479 -29.52 -18.66 12.24
C TYR A 479 -30.14 -17.80 13.36
N GLY A 480 -29.32 -16.93 13.92
CA GLY A 480 -29.81 -15.81 14.74
C GLY A 480 -30.54 -14.76 13.91
N ALA A 481 -31.12 -13.80 14.57
CA ALA A 481 -31.72 -12.65 13.89
C ALA A 481 -30.67 -11.84 13.13
N ARG A 482 -31.04 -11.37 11.95
CA ARG A 482 -30.20 -10.41 11.20
C ARG A 482 -30.35 -9.04 11.84
N THR A 483 -29.22 -8.47 12.28
CA THR A 483 -29.17 -7.15 12.92
C THR A 483 -28.67 -6.13 11.89
N PRO A 484 -29.52 -5.23 11.40
CA PRO A 484 -29.11 -4.19 10.47
C PRO A 484 -28.48 -3.01 11.21
N SER A 485 -27.61 -2.29 10.50
CA SER A 485 -27.05 -1.00 10.91
C SER A 485 -27.07 -0.05 9.71
N HIS A 486 -27.54 1.17 9.93
CA HIS A 486 -27.63 2.22 8.92
C HIS A 486 -26.90 3.46 9.44
N ILE A 487 -25.85 3.87 8.73
CA ILE A 487 -25.09 5.08 9.04
C ILE A 487 -25.18 6.00 7.83
N LYS A 488 -25.51 7.26 8.04
CA LYS A 488 -25.47 8.31 7.04
C LYS A 488 -24.65 9.44 7.61
N ASN A 489 -23.73 9.95 6.82
CA ASN A 489 -22.95 11.13 7.18
C ASN A 489 -22.87 12.08 5.99
N GLU A 490 -22.78 13.34 6.31
CA GLU A 490 -22.46 14.42 5.39
C GLU A 490 -21.26 15.16 5.95
N ALA A 491 -20.32 15.55 5.09
CA ALA A 491 -19.13 16.22 5.51
C ALA A 491 -18.66 17.26 4.48
N PHE A 492 -18.33 18.44 4.95
CA PHE A 492 -17.56 19.40 4.18
C PHE A 492 -16.08 19.27 4.57
N SER A 493 -15.19 19.34 3.57
CA SER A 493 -13.75 19.39 3.76
C SER A 493 -13.15 20.50 2.91
N GLY A 494 -12.23 21.27 3.49
CA GLY A 494 -11.53 22.36 2.83
C GLY A 494 -10.02 22.18 2.81
N ASN A 495 -9.37 22.82 1.84
CA ASN A 495 -7.93 23.03 1.85
C ASN A 495 -7.59 24.41 1.33
N ALA A 496 -6.47 24.96 1.81
CA ALA A 496 -5.89 26.19 1.31
C ALA A 496 -4.36 26.10 1.38
N GLY A 497 -3.69 26.70 0.41
CA GLY A 497 -2.23 26.71 0.36
C GLY A 497 -1.71 27.96 -0.32
N ILE A 498 -0.55 28.41 0.11
CA ILE A 498 0.23 29.49 -0.50
C ILE A 498 1.69 29.06 -0.60
N LEU A 499 2.33 29.35 -1.70
CA LEU A 499 3.76 29.15 -1.88
C LEU A 499 4.38 30.23 -2.76
N TYR A 500 5.69 30.37 -2.65
CA TYR A 500 6.47 31.33 -3.43
C TYR A 500 7.59 30.58 -4.17
N VAL A 501 7.61 30.68 -5.49
CA VAL A 501 8.65 30.08 -6.36
C VAL A 501 9.78 31.05 -6.56
N ALA A 502 10.90 30.86 -5.85
CA ALA A 502 12.06 31.73 -5.97
C ALA A 502 12.97 31.28 -7.13
N ASP A 503 13.70 32.23 -7.75
CA ASP A 503 14.58 31.96 -8.91
C ASP A 503 15.74 30.99 -8.60
N ASN A 504 16.10 30.84 -7.33
CA ASN A 504 17.15 29.92 -6.89
C ASN A 504 16.66 28.48 -6.63
N GLY A 505 15.43 28.16 -7.02
CA GLY A 505 14.83 26.83 -6.85
C GLY A 505 14.23 26.55 -5.48
N LEU A 506 14.25 27.54 -4.56
CA LEU A 506 13.61 27.42 -3.25
C LEU A 506 12.11 27.77 -3.35
N THR A 507 11.27 26.95 -2.72
CA THR A 507 9.81 27.13 -2.71
C THR A 507 9.27 26.97 -1.30
N PRO A 508 9.26 28.03 -0.46
CA PRO A 508 8.58 28.02 0.83
C PRO A 508 7.06 27.95 0.65
N TYR A 509 6.37 27.22 1.53
CA TYR A 509 4.92 27.11 1.51
C TYR A 509 4.31 27.04 2.90
N LEU A 510 3.01 27.37 2.96
CA LEU A 510 2.14 27.17 4.11
C LEU A 510 0.81 26.62 3.61
N SER A 511 0.26 25.60 4.27
CA SER A 511 -1.03 25.03 3.91
C SER A 511 -1.85 24.61 5.12
N TYR A 512 -3.17 24.57 4.90
CA TYR A 512 -4.18 24.00 5.77
C TYR A 512 -4.98 22.95 4.98
N ALA A 513 -5.28 21.82 5.59
CA ALA A 513 -6.07 20.77 4.97
C ALA A 513 -6.90 19.99 6.00
N GLU A 514 -8.04 19.49 5.53
CA GLU A 514 -8.96 18.69 6.33
C GLU A 514 -9.17 17.30 5.76
N SER A 515 -9.55 16.37 6.63
CA SER A 515 -10.00 15.01 6.30
C SER A 515 -11.17 14.60 7.18
N PHE A 516 -11.91 13.59 6.73
CA PHE A 516 -12.93 12.95 7.53
C PHE A 516 -13.00 11.45 7.26
N GLN A 517 -13.48 10.72 8.25
CA GLN A 517 -13.85 9.31 8.13
C GLN A 517 -15.19 9.10 8.87
N PRO A 518 -16.11 8.27 8.36
CA PRO A 518 -17.30 7.91 9.10
C PRO A 518 -16.93 7.32 10.47
N ALA A 519 -17.74 7.59 11.47
CA ALA A 519 -17.56 6.94 12.77
C ALA A 519 -17.76 5.42 12.60
N GLY A 520 -16.83 4.63 13.16
CA GLY A 520 -16.83 3.17 13.03
C GLY A 520 -17.89 2.45 13.87
N SER A 521 -18.81 3.18 14.55
CA SER A 521 -19.79 2.62 15.47
C SER A 521 -21.20 3.05 15.11
N ALA A 522 -22.14 2.12 15.30
CA ALA A 522 -23.57 2.38 15.12
C ALA A 522 -24.16 3.21 16.28
N ALA A 523 -25.28 3.89 16.03
CA ALA A 523 -26.04 4.61 17.05
C ALA A 523 -26.39 3.76 18.29
N THR A 524 -26.42 2.44 18.16
CA THR A 524 -26.63 1.50 19.27
C THR A 524 -25.51 1.52 20.32
N GLN A 525 -24.37 2.09 20.01
CA GLN A 525 -23.26 2.28 20.94
C GLN A 525 -23.35 3.63 21.71
N SER A 526 -24.21 4.53 21.30
CA SER A 526 -24.55 5.74 22.05
C SER A 526 -25.65 5.45 23.08
N TYR A 527 -25.55 6.01 24.28
CA TYR A 527 -26.61 5.91 25.30
C TYR A 527 -27.93 6.52 24.81
N GLU A 528 -27.85 7.66 24.14
CA GLU A 528 -28.99 8.37 23.57
C GLU A 528 -29.50 7.78 22.25
N ARG A 529 -28.81 6.75 21.74
CA ARG A 529 -29.11 6.13 20.44
C ARG A 529 -29.00 7.09 19.25
N THR A 530 -28.23 8.15 19.40
CA THR A 530 -27.96 9.11 18.33
C THR A 530 -26.81 8.62 17.44
N PRO A 531 -26.85 8.86 16.12
CA PRO A 531 -25.74 8.61 15.24
C PRO A 531 -24.51 9.42 15.66
N PHE A 532 -23.33 8.85 15.45
CA PHE A 532 -22.06 9.55 15.66
C PHE A 532 -21.69 10.37 14.42
N ASP A 533 -21.10 11.53 14.67
CA ASP A 533 -20.52 12.37 13.62
C ASP A 533 -19.25 11.71 13.02
N PRO A 534 -18.82 12.13 11.83
CA PRO A 534 -17.52 11.70 11.30
C PRO A 534 -16.35 12.07 12.22
N VAL A 535 -15.35 11.19 12.30
CA VAL A 535 -14.04 11.51 12.83
C VAL A 535 -13.37 12.48 11.85
N THR A 536 -12.84 13.60 12.32
CA THR A 536 -12.23 14.62 11.49
C THR A 536 -10.73 14.74 11.73
N GLY A 537 -10.00 15.11 10.70
CA GLY A 537 -8.58 15.45 10.77
C GLY A 537 -8.33 16.86 10.26
N LYS A 538 -7.48 17.64 10.95
CA LYS A 538 -7.10 19.01 10.57
C LYS A 538 -5.60 19.16 10.69
N GLN A 539 -4.96 19.73 9.67
CA GLN A 539 -3.53 19.92 9.65
C GLN A 539 -3.15 21.31 9.18
N TRP A 540 -2.20 21.92 9.90
CA TRP A 540 -1.37 22.99 9.40
C TRP A 540 -0.01 22.42 9.02
N GLU A 541 0.51 22.83 7.87
CA GLU A 541 1.83 22.42 7.39
C GLU A 541 2.57 23.64 6.83
N ALA A 542 3.81 23.83 7.28
CA ALA A 542 4.74 24.78 6.70
C ALA A 542 5.96 24.02 6.18
N GLY A 543 6.47 24.38 5.01
CA GLY A 543 7.61 23.69 4.45
C GLY A 543 8.42 24.52 3.48
N LEU A 544 9.53 23.93 3.07
CA LEU A 544 10.45 24.44 2.08
C LEU A 544 10.81 23.33 1.11
N LYS A 545 10.56 23.55 -0.16
CA LYS A 545 11.04 22.65 -1.23
C LYS A 545 12.24 23.30 -1.92
N TYR A 546 13.14 22.46 -2.35
CA TYR A 546 14.32 22.90 -3.09
C TYR A 546 14.52 21.99 -4.29
N GLN A 547 14.40 22.57 -5.47
CA GLN A 547 14.70 21.93 -6.74
C GLN A 547 15.96 22.59 -7.33
N PRO A 548 17.12 21.92 -7.22
CA PRO A 548 18.40 22.49 -7.70
C PRO A 548 18.40 22.70 -9.22
N ALA A 549 18.96 23.82 -9.68
CA ALA A 549 19.16 24.04 -11.11
C ALA A 549 20.40 23.32 -11.66
N SER A 550 21.32 22.88 -10.79
CA SER A 550 22.61 22.30 -11.16
C SER A 550 22.64 20.78 -11.27
N PHE A 551 21.63 20.11 -10.73
CA PHE A 551 21.47 18.65 -10.78
C PHE A 551 19.99 18.24 -10.62
N ASP A 552 19.66 17.04 -11.08
CA ASP A 552 18.28 16.52 -10.94
C ASP A 552 17.97 16.18 -9.50
N GLY A 553 16.80 16.59 -9.01
CA GLY A 553 16.36 16.23 -7.69
C GLY A 553 15.35 17.20 -7.07
N LEU A 554 14.76 16.73 -5.98
CA LEU A 554 13.86 17.49 -5.12
C LEU A 554 14.15 17.16 -3.65
N ILE A 555 14.31 18.21 -2.84
CA ILE A 555 14.45 18.11 -1.39
C ILE A 555 13.27 18.85 -0.75
N THR A 556 12.61 18.23 0.20
CA THR A 556 11.47 18.81 0.93
C THR A 556 11.73 18.76 2.43
N LEU A 557 11.66 19.90 3.10
CA LEU A 557 11.59 20.03 4.54
C LEU A 557 10.17 20.46 4.90
N SER A 558 9.49 19.76 5.79
CA SER A 558 8.15 20.12 6.25
C SER A 558 8.01 20.01 7.76
N ALA A 559 7.21 20.91 8.36
CA ALA A 559 6.79 20.85 9.75
C ALA A 559 5.26 20.93 9.80
N TYR A 560 4.64 20.10 10.66
CA TYR A 560 3.19 19.98 10.70
C TYR A 560 2.65 19.84 12.13
N ASP A 561 1.39 20.26 12.30
CA ASP A 561 0.54 20.02 13.45
C ASP A 561 -0.76 19.40 12.95
N LEU A 562 -0.95 18.12 13.25
CA LEU A 562 -2.06 17.30 12.79
C LEU A 562 -2.90 16.86 13.99
N ARG A 563 -4.21 17.10 13.94
CA ARG A 563 -5.18 16.73 14.99
C ARG A 563 -6.27 15.86 14.42
N GLN A 564 -6.58 14.79 15.14
CA GLN A 564 -7.75 13.95 14.93
C GLN A 564 -8.77 14.23 16.03
N GLN A 565 -10.00 14.51 15.68
CA GLN A 565 -11.09 14.88 16.60
C GLN A 565 -12.30 13.98 16.40
N ASN A 566 -13.25 14.01 17.32
CA ASN A 566 -14.45 13.18 17.35
C ASN A 566 -14.12 11.66 17.42
N VAL A 567 -13.01 11.32 18.09
CA VAL A 567 -12.66 9.92 18.31
C VAL A 567 -13.56 9.32 19.38
N LEU A 568 -14.05 8.11 19.13
CA LEU A 568 -14.90 7.40 20.08
C LEU A 568 -14.12 7.00 21.32
N THR A 569 -14.66 7.32 22.48
CA THR A 569 -14.17 6.89 23.81
C THR A 569 -15.34 6.37 24.65
N ASP A 570 -15.06 5.69 25.76
CA ASP A 570 -16.11 5.26 26.68
C ASP A 570 -16.86 6.47 27.24
N ASP A 571 -18.17 6.33 27.44
CA ASP A 571 -18.97 7.31 28.17
C ASP A 571 -18.42 7.40 29.60
N PRO A 572 -18.10 8.62 30.12
CA PRO A 572 -17.59 8.78 31.48
C PRO A 572 -18.60 8.36 32.54
N ASP A 573 -19.89 8.42 32.25
CA ASP A 573 -20.94 7.90 33.15
C ASP A 573 -20.99 6.37 33.08
N LYS A 574 -20.50 5.71 34.12
CA LYS A 574 -20.45 4.25 34.21
C LYS A 574 -21.82 3.61 34.36
N SER A 575 -22.89 4.37 34.62
CA SER A 575 -24.27 3.87 34.59
C SER A 575 -24.80 3.69 33.18
N HIS A 576 -24.17 4.32 32.16
CA HIS A 576 -24.47 4.15 30.75
C HIS A 576 -23.81 2.88 30.20
N ASN A 577 -24.22 1.72 30.68
CA ASN A 577 -23.67 0.40 30.36
C ASN A 577 -24.65 -0.51 29.62
N THR A 578 -25.61 0.06 28.91
CA THR A 578 -26.69 -0.66 28.20
C THR A 578 -26.49 -0.70 26.70
N CYS A 579 -25.28 -0.40 26.20
CA CYS A 579 -25.01 -0.31 24.77
C CYS A 579 -24.52 -1.63 24.19
N GLY A 580 -24.74 -1.80 22.88
CA GLY A 580 -24.35 -3.00 22.15
C GLY A 580 -25.15 -4.26 22.52
N THR A 581 -24.66 -5.41 22.06
CA THR A 581 -25.27 -6.73 22.30
C THR A 581 -24.65 -7.41 23.53
N GLY A 582 -24.70 -6.84 24.68
CA GLY A 582 -24.07 -7.42 25.87
C GLY A 582 -23.99 -6.46 27.04
N ASN A 583 -24.76 -5.37 26.97
CA ASN A 583 -24.75 -4.32 28.00
C ASN A 583 -23.32 -3.83 28.30
N SER A 584 -22.62 -3.44 27.22
CA SER A 584 -21.30 -2.82 27.34
C SER A 584 -21.41 -1.33 27.65
N GLN A 585 -20.34 -0.73 28.16
CA GLN A 585 -20.22 0.71 28.35
C GLN A 585 -20.53 1.43 27.04
N CYS A 586 -21.37 2.47 27.08
CA CYS A 586 -21.66 3.28 25.94
C CYS A 586 -20.46 4.13 25.51
N GLN A 587 -20.51 4.69 24.32
CA GLN A 587 -19.45 5.53 23.74
C GLN A 587 -19.92 6.96 23.53
N VAL A 588 -18.99 7.89 23.59
CA VAL A 588 -19.11 9.32 23.27
C VAL A 588 -17.98 9.75 22.32
N GLN A 589 -18.16 10.87 21.63
CA GLN A 589 -17.19 11.41 20.67
C GLN A 589 -16.46 12.64 21.21
N ASP A 590 -15.69 12.47 22.28
CA ASP A 590 -14.88 13.54 22.86
C ASP A 590 -13.37 13.25 22.83
N GLY A 591 -12.98 12.12 22.23
CA GLY A 591 -11.57 11.76 22.09
C GLY A 591 -10.84 12.63 21.06
N GLU A 592 -9.58 12.94 21.35
CA GLU A 592 -8.69 13.68 20.45
C GLU A 592 -7.27 13.10 20.50
N GLY A 593 -6.65 12.97 19.30
CA GLY A 593 -5.24 12.65 19.11
C GLY A 593 -4.53 13.77 18.36
N ARG A 594 -3.28 14.01 18.68
CA ARG A 594 -2.42 15.01 18.04
C ARG A 594 -1.08 14.44 17.65
N VAL A 595 -0.59 14.80 16.48
CA VAL A 595 0.78 14.49 16.03
C VAL A 595 1.41 15.76 15.48
N ARG A 596 2.58 16.10 16.01
CA ARG A 596 3.44 17.18 15.49
C ARG A 596 4.73 16.58 15.01
N GLY A 597 5.29 17.12 13.94
CA GLY A 597 6.54 16.57 13.45
C GLY A 597 7.26 17.46 12.46
N VAL A 598 8.50 17.06 12.20
CA VAL A 598 9.35 17.64 11.16
C VAL A 598 9.84 16.49 10.28
N GLU A 599 9.74 16.66 8.98
CA GLU A 599 10.15 15.68 7.97
C GLU A 599 11.14 16.33 7.01
N LEU A 600 12.23 15.64 6.72
CA LEU A 600 13.17 15.95 5.65
C LEU A 600 13.20 14.77 4.68
N GLU A 601 12.97 15.02 3.41
CA GLU A 601 13.04 14.00 2.37
C GLU A 601 13.72 14.57 1.13
N GLY A 602 14.61 13.78 0.51
CA GLY A 602 15.28 14.16 -0.72
C GLY A 602 15.48 12.97 -1.64
N ARG A 603 15.24 13.19 -2.93
CA ARG A 603 15.65 12.33 -4.04
C ARG A 603 16.48 13.19 -4.98
N VAL A 604 17.77 12.87 -5.10
CA VAL A 604 18.70 13.71 -5.84
C VAL A 604 19.71 12.86 -6.62
N THR A 605 20.10 13.35 -7.79
CA THR A 605 21.17 12.82 -8.62
C THR A 605 22.24 13.90 -8.79
N PRO A 606 23.09 14.11 -7.76
CA PRO A 606 24.04 15.22 -7.74
C PRO A 606 25.17 15.10 -8.74
N LEU A 607 25.46 13.90 -9.21
CA LEU A 607 26.49 13.57 -10.19
C LEU A 607 25.97 12.49 -11.15
N ALA A 608 26.50 12.44 -12.35
CA ALA A 608 26.17 11.37 -13.30
C ALA A 608 26.43 9.99 -12.68
N GLY A 609 25.42 9.13 -12.72
CA GLY A 609 25.47 7.79 -12.15
C GLY A 609 25.34 7.70 -10.63
N PHE A 610 25.26 8.81 -9.88
CA PHE A 610 25.12 8.78 -8.43
C PHE A 610 23.77 9.33 -7.98
N SER A 611 22.90 8.46 -7.46
CA SER A 611 21.59 8.80 -6.91
C SER A 611 21.57 8.62 -5.39
N VAL A 612 20.91 9.53 -4.69
CA VAL A 612 20.73 9.49 -3.24
C VAL A 612 19.27 9.69 -2.90
N ILE A 613 18.72 8.81 -2.07
CA ILE A 613 17.41 8.94 -1.45
C ILE A 613 17.64 9.06 0.05
N GLY A 614 17.20 10.14 0.65
CA GLY A 614 17.30 10.37 2.09
C GLY A 614 15.95 10.78 2.68
N ALA A 615 15.60 10.20 3.82
CA ALA A 615 14.41 10.54 4.57
C ALA A 615 14.70 10.53 6.07
N ALA A 616 14.21 11.54 6.78
CA ALA A 616 14.25 11.60 8.24
C ALA A 616 12.97 12.24 8.74
N SER A 617 12.40 11.71 9.81
CA SER A 617 11.27 12.32 10.49
C SER A 617 11.42 12.26 12.00
N TRP A 618 11.02 13.33 12.65
CA TRP A 618 10.77 13.41 14.07
C TRP A 618 9.29 13.68 14.30
N MET A 619 8.66 12.92 15.20
CA MET A 619 7.24 13.02 15.52
C MET A 619 7.03 12.96 17.03
N GLU A 620 6.18 13.85 17.54
CA GLU A 620 5.62 13.80 18.88
C GLU A 620 4.12 13.49 18.75
N SER A 621 3.69 12.38 19.30
CA SER A 621 2.29 11.95 19.26
C SER A 621 1.69 11.91 20.65
N GLU A 622 0.43 12.33 20.81
CA GLU A 622 -0.27 12.39 22.08
C GLU A 622 -1.77 12.13 21.89
N VAL A 623 -2.35 11.32 22.77
CA VAL A 623 -3.80 11.29 22.99
C VAL A 623 -4.13 12.46 23.91
N THR A 624 -4.65 13.55 23.35
CA THR A 624 -4.90 14.78 24.12
C THR A 624 -6.19 14.71 24.94
N ARG A 625 -7.17 13.90 24.49
CA ARG A 625 -8.43 13.66 25.21
C ARG A 625 -8.87 12.19 25.08
N SER A 626 -9.25 11.55 26.17
CA SER A 626 -9.79 10.19 26.22
C SER A 626 -10.40 9.89 27.59
N ASN A 627 -11.59 9.31 27.61
CA ASN A 627 -12.23 8.78 28.82
C ASN A 627 -11.77 7.36 29.18
N ASN A 628 -10.96 6.74 28.34
CA ASN A 628 -10.40 5.40 28.56
C ASN A 628 -9.11 5.43 29.41
N GLY A 629 -8.71 6.61 29.92
CA GLY A 629 -7.49 6.77 30.71
C GLY A 629 -6.21 6.85 29.87
N TYR A 630 -6.32 7.16 28.58
CA TYR A 630 -5.17 7.26 27.69
C TYR A 630 -4.69 8.69 27.45
N ALA A 631 -5.35 9.71 28.02
CA ALA A 631 -4.91 11.11 27.92
C ALA A 631 -3.47 11.28 28.42
N GLY A 632 -2.64 11.99 27.64
CA GLY A 632 -1.21 12.16 27.87
C GLY A 632 -0.33 10.95 27.45
N LYS A 633 -0.91 9.90 26.84
CA LYS A 633 -0.17 8.75 26.28
C LYS A 633 0.21 9.00 24.83
N GLU A 634 1.33 8.41 24.40
CA GLU A 634 1.73 8.38 22.99
C GLU A 634 0.75 7.50 22.19
N LEU A 635 0.53 7.82 20.92
CA LEU A 635 -0.24 6.97 20.02
C LEU A 635 0.50 5.63 19.82
N ALA A 636 -0.24 4.53 19.84
CA ALA A 636 0.35 3.21 19.61
C ALA A 636 0.98 3.06 18.23
N MET A 637 2.10 2.37 18.14
CA MET A 637 2.84 2.07 16.90
C MET A 637 3.39 3.31 16.18
N VAL A 638 3.57 4.40 16.88
CA VAL A 638 4.19 5.62 16.37
C VAL A 638 5.61 5.75 16.91
N SER A 639 6.58 5.91 16.01
CA SER A 639 7.98 6.11 16.38
C SER A 639 8.31 7.58 16.51
N ASP A 640 9.05 7.97 17.54
CA ASP A 640 9.53 9.35 17.72
C ASP A 640 10.48 9.77 16.59
N TRP A 641 11.30 8.82 16.09
CA TRP A 641 12.30 9.06 15.07
C TRP A 641 12.32 7.94 14.04
N THR A 642 12.30 8.32 12.77
CA THR A 642 12.65 7.43 11.67
C THR A 642 13.69 8.10 10.78
N ALA A 643 14.63 7.32 10.25
CA ALA A 643 15.59 7.82 9.28
C ALA A 643 15.96 6.72 8.30
N SER A 644 16.13 7.09 7.04
CA SER A 644 16.60 6.19 6.00
C SER A 644 17.50 6.92 5.00
N LEU A 645 18.48 6.21 4.50
CA LEU A 645 19.39 6.71 3.50
C LEU A 645 19.72 5.56 2.54
N TRP A 646 19.62 5.82 1.25
CA TRP A 646 20.04 4.94 0.17
C TRP A 646 20.93 5.69 -0.79
N GLY A 647 22.10 5.16 -1.09
CA GLY A 647 23.02 5.67 -2.09
C GLY A 647 23.22 4.61 -3.16
N ASP A 648 23.26 5.01 -4.40
CA ASP A 648 23.39 4.15 -5.57
C ASP A 648 24.34 4.79 -6.58
N TYR A 649 25.40 4.08 -6.91
CA TYR A 649 26.40 4.54 -7.87
C TYR A 649 26.59 3.55 -9.01
N THR A 650 26.40 4.02 -10.24
CA THR A 650 26.69 3.29 -11.48
C THR A 650 27.96 3.83 -12.11
N PHE A 651 28.93 2.96 -12.33
CA PHE A 651 30.20 3.31 -13.01
C PHE A 651 29.91 3.62 -14.48
N GLN A 652 30.26 4.85 -14.91
CA GLN A 652 29.92 5.40 -16.23
C GLN A 652 31.02 5.11 -17.28
N SER A 653 32.18 4.58 -16.86
CA SER A 653 33.33 4.31 -17.77
C SER A 653 34.34 3.39 -17.12
N GLY A 654 35.26 2.86 -17.94
CA GLY A 654 36.39 2.03 -17.50
C GLY A 654 36.04 0.57 -17.31
N ALA A 655 36.88 -0.17 -16.59
CA ALA A 655 36.73 -1.63 -16.42
C ALA A 655 35.46 -2.07 -15.62
N LEU A 656 34.85 -1.14 -14.93
CA LEU A 656 33.62 -1.37 -14.14
C LEU A 656 32.39 -0.71 -14.75
N GLU A 657 32.46 -0.23 -15.98
CA GLU A 657 31.35 0.39 -16.68
C GLU A 657 30.12 -0.51 -16.67
N GLY A 658 28.94 0.06 -16.37
CA GLY A 658 27.69 -0.67 -16.24
C GLY A 658 27.49 -1.41 -14.90
N LEU A 659 28.51 -1.46 -14.02
CA LEU A 659 28.33 -1.95 -12.65
C LEU A 659 27.68 -0.88 -11.78
N SER A 660 26.62 -1.22 -11.08
CA SER A 660 25.99 -0.38 -10.07
C SER A 660 26.15 -1.00 -8.69
N LEU A 661 26.56 -0.20 -7.72
CA LEU A 661 26.66 -0.59 -6.31
C LEU A 661 25.77 0.33 -5.48
N ALA A 662 24.91 -0.27 -4.67
CA ALA A 662 24.04 0.49 -3.81
C ALA A 662 24.04 -0.04 -2.37
N ALA A 663 23.89 0.89 -1.42
CA ALA A 663 23.78 0.58 0.00
C ALA A 663 22.73 1.47 0.67
N GLY A 664 22.01 0.90 1.64
CA GLY A 664 20.97 1.58 2.37
C GLY A 664 21.00 1.30 3.87
N MET A 665 20.49 2.26 4.63
CA MET A 665 20.27 2.16 6.06
C MET A 665 18.85 2.62 6.38
N ARG A 666 18.15 1.91 7.29
CA ARG A 666 16.84 2.28 7.82
C ARG A 666 16.86 2.18 9.33
N TYR A 667 16.58 3.28 10.01
CA TYR A 667 16.43 3.36 11.44
C TYR A 667 14.96 3.61 11.81
N ASN A 668 14.43 2.82 12.73
CA ASN A 668 13.15 3.03 13.36
C ASN A 668 13.34 3.18 14.86
N GLY A 669 12.89 4.29 15.44
CA GLY A 669 12.97 4.57 16.86
C GLY A 669 12.06 3.65 17.68
N ARG A 670 12.05 3.88 18.98
CA ARG A 670 11.16 3.15 19.88
C ARG A 670 9.69 3.45 19.56
N THR A 671 8.81 2.50 19.90
CA THR A 671 7.36 2.68 19.86
C THR A 671 6.70 2.07 21.10
N TYR A 672 5.43 2.38 21.31
CA TYR A 672 4.56 1.59 22.17
C TYR A 672 3.59 0.78 21.32
N GLY A 673 3.39 -0.49 21.66
CA GLY A 673 2.50 -1.37 20.92
C GLY A 673 1.02 -1.18 21.24
N ASP A 674 0.70 -0.56 22.39
CA ASP A 674 -0.65 -0.42 22.94
C ASP A 674 -0.95 1.03 23.37
N SER A 675 -2.23 1.39 23.41
CA SER A 675 -2.69 2.74 23.77
C SER A 675 -2.43 3.09 25.26
N ALA A 676 -2.22 2.11 26.13
CA ALA A 676 -1.87 2.33 27.52
C ALA A 676 -0.37 2.56 27.74
N ASN A 677 0.44 2.43 26.69
CA ASN A 677 1.90 2.52 26.67
C ASN A 677 2.60 1.53 27.61
N LEU A 678 2.07 0.32 27.72
CA LEU A 678 2.62 -0.74 28.55
C LEU A 678 3.70 -1.56 27.86
N TYR A 679 3.57 -1.76 26.55
CA TYR A 679 4.46 -2.61 25.74
C TYR A 679 5.40 -1.74 24.90
N ARG A 680 6.58 -1.48 25.47
CA ARG A 680 7.63 -0.72 24.78
C ARG A 680 8.41 -1.60 23.82
N ILE A 681 8.42 -1.22 22.55
CA ILE A 681 9.14 -1.88 21.47
C ILE A 681 10.49 -1.18 21.26
N PRO A 682 11.62 -1.89 21.28
CA PRO A 682 12.93 -1.28 21.09
C PRO A 682 13.14 -0.74 19.68
N SER A 683 14.00 0.27 19.57
CA SER A 683 14.48 0.76 18.26
C SER A 683 15.34 -0.28 17.53
N TYR A 684 15.38 -0.17 16.21
CA TYR A 684 16.24 -1.03 15.39
C TYR A 684 16.79 -0.27 14.16
N THR A 685 17.92 -0.79 13.67
CA THR A 685 18.53 -0.34 12.41
C THR A 685 18.68 -1.55 11.50
N LEU A 686 18.32 -1.39 10.24
CA LEU A 686 18.45 -2.38 9.18
C LEU A 686 19.38 -1.83 8.10
N TRP A 687 20.12 -2.73 7.43
CA TRP A 687 20.99 -2.41 6.34
C TRP A 687 20.56 -3.13 5.09
N ASP A 688 20.56 -2.43 3.96
CA ASP A 688 20.19 -2.98 2.66
C ASP A 688 21.35 -2.78 1.69
N ALA A 689 21.43 -3.60 0.63
CA ALA A 689 22.43 -3.45 -0.42
C ALA A 689 21.89 -3.93 -1.76
N ALA A 690 22.42 -3.43 -2.86
CA ALA A 690 22.16 -3.96 -4.19
C ALA A 690 23.42 -3.90 -5.06
N ILE A 691 23.55 -4.90 -5.93
CA ILE A 691 24.57 -4.96 -6.99
C ILE A 691 23.81 -5.20 -8.28
N ARG A 692 24.04 -4.37 -9.29
CA ARG A 692 23.46 -4.54 -10.63
C ARG A 692 24.58 -4.43 -11.66
N TYR A 693 24.47 -5.21 -12.72
CA TYR A 693 25.44 -5.22 -13.78
C TYR A 693 24.77 -5.30 -15.15
N ASP A 694 25.06 -4.30 -15.98
CA ASP A 694 24.62 -4.28 -17.36
C ASP A 694 25.61 -5.10 -18.22
N VAL A 695 25.19 -6.32 -18.57
CA VAL A 695 25.99 -7.22 -19.42
C VAL A 695 25.87 -6.89 -20.91
N GLY A 696 25.02 -5.94 -21.29
CA GLY A 696 24.85 -5.46 -22.66
C GLY A 696 26.12 -4.92 -23.26
N LEU A 697 26.99 -4.33 -22.45
CA LEU A 697 28.32 -3.86 -22.81
C LEU A 697 29.26 -4.98 -23.33
N TYR A 698 28.95 -6.24 -23.06
CA TYR A 698 29.73 -7.41 -23.50
C TYR A 698 29.02 -8.24 -24.58
N GLY A 699 28.06 -7.65 -25.30
CA GLY A 699 27.37 -8.25 -26.44
C GLY A 699 26.00 -8.85 -26.16
N ALA A 700 25.57 -8.90 -24.87
CA ALA A 700 24.21 -9.32 -24.49
C ALA A 700 23.30 -8.08 -24.31
N VAL A 701 23.13 -7.33 -25.40
CA VAL A 701 22.40 -6.03 -25.40
C VAL A 701 21.07 -6.13 -24.66
N GLY A 702 20.80 -5.16 -23.78
CA GLY A 702 19.58 -5.09 -22.99
C GLY A 702 19.52 -6.07 -21.81
N THR A 703 20.61 -6.75 -21.44
CA THR A 703 20.63 -7.71 -20.33
C THR A 703 21.23 -7.09 -19.08
N GLN A 704 20.48 -7.12 -17.97
CA GLN A 704 20.94 -6.68 -16.65
C GLN A 704 20.80 -7.81 -15.63
N LEU A 705 21.84 -8.07 -14.86
CA LEU A 705 21.83 -8.95 -13.69
C LEU A 705 21.76 -8.11 -12.42
N SER A 706 20.95 -8.55 -11.45
CA SER A 706 20.80 -7.84 -10.19
C SER A 706 20.81 -8.79 -8.99
N LEU A 707 21.38 -8.32 -7.87
CA LEU A 707 21.33 -8.97 -6.57
C LEU A 707 20.91 -7.92 -5.54
N ASN A 708 19.73 -8.07 -4.98
CA ASN A 708 19.16 -7.19 -3.95
C ASN A 708 19.15 -7.91 -2.60
N LEU A 709 19.62 -7.22 -1.55
CA LEU A 709 19.67 -7.71 -0.18
C LEU A 709 18.97 -6.70 0.73
N SER A 710 17.94 -7.14 1.46
CA SER A 710 17.30 -6.35 2.50
C SER A 710 17.56 -6.98 3.87
N ASN A 711 17.71 -6.15 4.91
CA ASN A 711 18.13 -6.58 6.25
C ASN A 711 19.39 -7.46 6.19
N LEU A 712 20.44 -6.94 5.57
CA LEU A 712 21.71 -7.64 5.28
C LEU A 712 22.30 -8.38 6.48
N ALA A 713 22.19 -7.80 7.68
CA ALA A 713 22.70 -8.37 8.92
C ALA A 713 21.79 -9.45 9.54
N ASP A 714 20.67 -9.79 8.88
CA ASP A 714 19.65 -10.70 9.40
C ASP A 714 19.20 -10.33 10.82
N LYS A 715 19.02 -9.02 11.05
CA LYS A 715 18.60 -8.52 12.35
C LYS A 715 17.17 -8.97 12.64
N ARG A 716 17.02 -9.76 13.70
CA ARG A 716 15.71 -10.08 14.24
C ARG A 716 15.21 -8.90 15.07
N PHE A 717 14.03 -8.40 14.75
CA PHE A 717 13.38 -7.30 15.46
C PHE A 717 11.90 -7.58 15.65
N VAL A 718 11.33 -7.02 16.71
CA VAL A 718 9.89 -7.04 16.94
C VAL A 718 9.31 -5.78 16.32
N SER A 719 8.36 -5.96 15.42
CA SER A 719 7.66 -4.86 14.75
C SER A 719 6.69 -4.19 15.72
N THR A 720 5.86 -4.99 16.41
CA THR A 720 4.98 -4.52 17.50
C THR A 720 4.55 -5.65 18.42
N CYS A 721 4.02 -5.27 19.59
CA CYS A 721 3.32 -6.14 20.54
C CYS A 721 2.14 -5.37 21.11
N THR A 722 0.93 -5.74 20.75
CA THR A 722 -0.31 -5.11 21.23
C THR A 722 -0.87 -5.77 22.50
N GLY A 723 -0.27 -6.86 22.96
CA GLY A 723 -0.68 -7.63 24.11
C GLY A 723 0.22 -8.84 24.34
N VAL A 724 -0.03 -9.59 25.43
CA VAL A 724 0.76 -10.75 25.85
C VAL A 724 0.79 -11.90 24.84
N SER A 725 -0.15 -11.94 23.91
CA SER A 725 -0.27 -12.96 22.86
C SER A 725 -0.39 -12.37 21.44
N SER A 726 0.04 -11.14 21.25
CA SER A 726 -0.14 -10.43 19.97
C SER A 726 1.13 -9.64 19.65
N CYS A 727 2.25 -10.33 19.57
CA CYS A 727 3.51 -9.79 19.08
C CYS A 727 3.80 -10.25 17.66
N TYR A 728 4.62 -9.49 16.95
CA TYR A 728 4.95 -9.73 15.53
C TYR A 728 6.43 -9.47 15.30
N TYR A 729 7.09 -10.38 14.61
CA TYR A 729 8.42 -10.14 14.07
C TYR A 729 8.31 -9.41 12.72
N GLY A 730 9.22 -8.49 12.47
CA GLY A 730 9.41 -7.92 11.15
C GLY A 730 10.19 -8.83 10.21
N THR A 731 10.26 -8.41 8.96
CA THR A 731 10.91 -9.15 7.85
C THR A 731 12.40 -9.35 8.15
N GLY A 732 12.86 -10.60 8.09
CA GLY A 732 14.25 -10.99 8.20
C GLY A 732 15.05 -10.62 6.95
N ARG A 733 16.24 -11.22 6.78
CA ARG A 733 17.03 -11.00 5.58
C ARG A 733 16.33 -11.61 4.36
N THR A 734 16.15 -10.77 3.32
CA THR A 734 15.75 -11.21 1.98
C THR A 734 16.91 -11.03 1.01
N VAL A 735 17.10 -12.00 0.13
CA VAL A 735 18.09 -11.97 -0.94
C VAL A 735 17.36 -12.32 -2.23
N THR A 736 17.40 -11.43 -3.22
CA THR A 736 16.73 -11.65 -4.50
C THR A 736 17.73 -11.43 -5.63
N ALA A 737 17.92 -12.45 -6.47
CA ALA A 737 18.70 -12.37 -7.70
C ALA A 737 17.75 -12.30 -8.90
N THR A 738 18.01 -11.38 -9.85
CA THR A 738 17.20 -11.26 -11.07
C THR A 738 18.07 -11.15 -12.31
N ALA A 739 17.56 -11.67 -13.42
CA ALA A 739 18.06 -11.43 -14.77
C ALA A 739 16.95 -10.76 -15.58
N ARG A 740 17.21 -9.54 -16.07
CA ARG A 740 16.29 -8.73 -16.84
C ARG A 740 16.77 -8.60 -18.26
N PHE A 741 15.90 -8.82 -19.22
CA PHE A 741 16.13 -8.70 -20.65
C PHE A 741 15.23 -7.62 -21.20
N THR A 742 15.80 -6.66 -21.93
CA THR A 742 15.08 -5.51 -22.51
C THR A 742 15.41 -5.42 -24.00
N TRP A 743 14.41 -5.24 -24.88
CA TRP A 743 14.60 -5.12 -26.34
C TRP A 743 13.59 -4.18 -26.99
#